data_d44c9c9a9e314190f47c4285ecd2085a
#
_entry.id   d44c9c9a9e314190f47c4285ecd2085a
#
_cell.length_a   1.000
_cell.length_b   1.000
_cell.length_c   1.000
_cell.angle_alpha   90.00
_cell.angle_beta   90.00
_cell.angle_gamma   90.00
#
_symmetry.space_group_name_H-M   'P 1'
#
loop_
_entity.id
_entity.type
_entity.pdbx_description
1 polymer ?
#
loop_
_entity_poly.entity_id
_entity_poly.type
_entity_poly.pdbx_seq_one_letter_code
_entity_poly.pdbx_strand_id
1 'polypeptide(L)'
;MGSNSTAIPTTSVAELKYLSLLARDYPTQAAAASAVISLEATAKLPKGTEHYISDLHGEDEAFIHLLNSASGVIREKVDLVLGENVPKAIRAELATLIYYPARKLPLLKARYPERFELEAWYRQTLLRLIDVCRFVSSKHTREYVRSCLPQGCGHIIDELLHAHFEDHNKTLYYGQIVGSIIANDRADVFIIRLCELIKRLAVDKLHIIGDLFDRGPRPDLILDRLMTHHNVDFQWGNHDVVWMGAAAGSALCCCTVLKTTLAYHNHGMIEDFYGINLRHLLRMAEQYYGNEDLTIWMPHTDATRGPYTDGMLHRCAVMHKAITILMLKLECEVIDRNPDFKMQGRDFLRRIDYEAGTVDYFGKIYPLRDRNFPTVDPENPARLNADEKFVLDKLVASFRHSEKLQKHVAFLYAKGSVYHIENGCLLYHGAVPLTDEGEFAAETFEGHSLRGRALLDYCDLRARLGYFAPEGSPERQSGQDFLWYLWCGKLSPLFGRSAMTTFERLYIEDPETHKEIKDPYYTWYDDAAICCRILAEFGLTANCHIVNGHVPVREKAGESPIKGGGRLLVIDGGFCRAYHERTGIAGYTLVYSSHGMSLRTHQPFENTAKAVQENLDILSRVDVVDDNHTDRVLVEHMDEGANLYAQVADLHRLISAYRTGLIKEQPTKDTIW
;
A
#
# COMPACT_ATOMS: atom_id res chain seq x y z
N MET A 1 -68.25 14.48 -0.69
CA MET A 1 -67.40 15.14 0.29
C MET A 1 -66.53 14.06 0.94
N GLY A 2 -65.37 13.83 0.38
CA GLY A 2 -64.37 12.92 0.89
C GLY A 2 -63.18 13.72 1.37
N SER A 3 -62.98 13.79 2.66
CA SER A 3 -61.84 14.46 3.31
C SER A 3 -60.59 13.64 3.09
N ASN A 4 -59.75 14.05 2.15
CA ASN A 4 -58.35 13.58 2.11
C ASN A 4 -57.62 14.16 3.35
N SER A 5 -57.56 13.40 4.43
CA SER A 5 -56.67 13.63 5.55
C SER A 5 -55.23 13.29 5.07
N THR A 6 -54.49 14.33 4.66
CA THR A 6 -53.03 14.20 4.52
C THR A 6 -52.43 14.07 5.93
N ALA A 7 -52.22 12.80 6.31
CA ALA A 7 -51.44 12.47 7.50
C ALA A 7 -50.03 13.07 7.30
N ILE A 8 -49.68 14.04 8.14
CA ILE A 8 -48.30 14.55 8.25
C ILE A 8 -47.45 13.36 8.71
N PRO A 9 -46.44 12.91 7.98
CA PRO A 9 -45.60 11.84 8.42
C PRO A 9 -44.94 12.27 9.73
N THR A 10 -45.13 11.47 10.77
CA THR A 10 -44.48 11.67 12.09
C THR A 10 -42.98 11.46 11.94
N THR A 11 -42.26 12.56 11.74
CA THR A 11 -40.78 12.55 11.71
C THR A 11 -40.27 12.06 13.05
N SER A 12 -39.41 11.04 13.06
CA SER A 12 -38.86 10.52 14.31
C SER A 12 -37.94 11.54 14.99
N VAL A 13 -37.78 11.43 16.32
CA VAL A 13 -36.89 12.33 17.08
C VAL A 13 -35.44 12.24 16.56
N ALA A 14 -35.00 11.04 16.15
CA ALA A 14 -33.67 10.81 15.55
C ALA A 14 -33.51 11.55 14.22
N GLU A 15 -34.52 11.49 13.36
CA GLU A 15 -34.53 12.16 12.05
C GLU A 15 -34.54 13.68 12.22
N LEU A 16 -35.34 14.19 13.13
CA LEU A 16 -35.37 15.64 13.44
C LEU A 16 -33.99 16.11 13.96
N LYS A 17 -33.35 15.34 14.83
CA LYS A 17 -31.98 15.62 15.29
C LYS A 17 -30.99 15.64 14.14
N TYR A 18 -31.06 14.64 13.25
CA TYR A 18 -30.19 14.54 12.09
C TYR A 18 -30.35 15.74 11.14
N LEU A 19 -31.60 16.09 10.77
CA LEU A 19 -31.88 17.23 9.92
C LEU A 19 -31.47 18.56 10.58
N SER A 20 -31.60 18.68 11.92
CA SER A 20 -31.14 19.84 12.66
C SER A 20 -29.61 19.97 12.68
N LEU A 21 -28.86 18.87 12.64
CA LEU A 21 -27.40 18.87 12.47
C LEU A 21 -27.02 19.30 11.05
N LEU A 22 -27.69 18.74 10.04
CA LEU A 22 -27.47 19.06 8.63
C LEU A 22 -27.78 20.55 8.33
N ALA A 23 -28.80 21.12 9.00
CA ALA A 23 -29.15 22.53 8.89
C ALA A 23 -28.06 23.51 9.38
N ARG A 24 -27.04 23.05 10.12
CA ARG A 24 -25.90 23.88 10.51
C ARG A 24 -24.97 24.15 9.33
N ASP A 25 -24.82 23.16 8.46
CA ASP A 25 -23.96 23.25 7.27
C ASP A 25 -24.73 23.91 6.10
N TYR A 26 -26.05 23.70 6.04
CA TYR A 26 -26.95 24.23 5.02
C TYR A 26 -28.08 25.07 5.68
N PRO A 27 -27.79 26.29 6.15
CA PRO A 27 -28.70 27.03 7.06
C PRO A 27 -29.98 27.57 6.39
N THR A 28 -30.05 27.50 5.06
CA THR A 28 -31.23 27.98 4.30
C THR A 28 -31.62 26.97 3.21
N GLN A 29 -32.88 27.04 2.77
CA GLN A 29 -33.38 26.29 1.62
C GLN A 29 -32.52 26.57 0.38
N ALA A 30 -32.10 27.79 0.14
CA ALA A 30 -31.28 28.18 -1.00
C ALA A 30 -29.90 27.54 -0.93
N ALA A 31 -29.26 27.48 0.25
CA ALA A 31 -27.98 26.83 0.45
C ALA A 31 -28.06 25.31 0.19
N ALA A 32 -29.10 24.65 0.73
CA ALA A 32 -29.34 23.25 0.50
C ALA A 32 -29.61 22.94 -0.99
N ALA A 33 -30.42 23.78 -1.67
CA ALA A 33 -30.69 23.61 -3.10
C ALA A 33 -29.45 23.81 -3.97
N SER A 34 -28.60 24.79 -3.65
CA SER A 34 -27.31 24.99 -4.34
C SER A 34 -26.37 23.77 -4.18
N ALA A 35 -26.35 23.19 -2.99
CA ALA A 35 -25.56 21.97 -2.73
C ALA A 35 -26.09 20.77 -3.56
N VAL A 36 -27.41 20.56 -3.63
CA VAL A 36 -28.03 19.54 -4.48
C VAL A 36 -27.57 19.69 -5.93
N ILE A 37 -27.68 20.89 -6.49
CA ILE A 37 -27.26 21.17 -7.88
C ILE A 37 -25.78 20.82 -8.08
N SER A 38 -24.92 21.21 -7.12
CA SER A 38 -23.49 20.92 -7.20
C SER A 38 -23.19 19.43 -7.13
N LEU A 39 -23.83 18.69 -6.21
CA LEU A 39 -23.62 17.26 -6.03
C LEU A 39 -24.10 16.44 -7.24
N GLU A 40 -25.31 16.76 -7.77
CA GLU A 40 -25.83 16.11 -8.99
C GLU A 40 -24.95 16.38 -10.22
N ALA A 41 -24.41 17.59 -10.35
CA ALA A 41 -23.47 17.91 -11.42
C ALA A 41 -22.14 17.18 -11.26
N THR A 42 -21.62 17.07 -10.03
CA THR A 42 -20.39 16.33 -9.70
C THR A 42 -20.52 14.85 -10.05
N ALA A 43 -21.68 14.24 -9.81
CA ALA A 43 -21.96 12.85 -10.18
C ALA A 43 -21.80 12.58 -11.69
N LYS A 44 -21.92 13.60 -12.55
CA LYS A 44 -21.75 13.51 -14.01
C LYS A 44 -20.31 13.76 -14.50
N LEU A 45 -19.37 14.01 -13.60
CA LEU A 45 -17.96 14.08 -13.99
C LEU A 45 -17.41 12.70 -14.35
N PRO A 46 -16.35 12.63 -15.17
CA PRO A 46 -15.61 11.41 -15.40
C PRO A 46 -15.04 10.87 -14.08
N LYS A 47 -15.06 9.53 -13.91
CA LYS A 47 -14.43 8.85 -12.78
C LYS A 47 -12.98 9.30 -12.61
N GLY A 48 -12.56 9.53 -11.38
CA GLY A 48 -11.17 9.74 -10.99
C GLY A 48 -10.26 8.57 -11.35
N THR A 49 -8.96 8.79 -11.34
CA THR A 49 -7.96 7.75 -11.65
C THR A 49 -7.47 7.09 -10.39
N GLU A 50 -7.60 5.78 -10.29
CA GLU A 50 -7.12 4.93 -9.21
C GLU A 50 -5.94 4.09 -9.68
N HIS A 51 -4.93 3.96 -8.85
CA HIS A 51 -3.78 3.09 -9.08
C HIS A 51 -3.72 2.02 -8.01
N TYR A 52 -3.43 0.78 -8.43
CA TYR A 52 -3.27 -0.38 -7.57
C TYR A 52 -1.87 -0.94 -7.76
N ILE A 53 -1.13 -1.09 -6.67
CA ILE A 53 0.26 -1.58 -6.67
C ILE A 53 0.41 -2.54 -5.49
N SER A 54 1.19 -3.61 -5.63
CA SER A 54 1.44 -4.60 -4.56
C SER A 54 2.92 -4.93 -4.42
N ASP A 55 3.26 -5.59 -3.31
CA ASP A 55 4.54 -6.29 -3.08
C ASP A 55 5.77 -5.40 -3.28
N LEU A 56 5.74 -4.18 -2.71
CA LEU A 56 6.79 -3.17 -2.86
C LEU A 56 8.11 -3.56 -2.20
N HIS A 57 8.05 -4.34 -1.11
CA HIS A 57 9.21 -4.91 -0.44
C HIS A 57 10.40 -3.95 -0.27
N GLY A 58 10.15 -2.71 0.15
CA GLY A 58 11.19 -1.73 0.44
C GLY A 58 11.96 -1.18 -0.77
N GLU A 59 11.53 -1.42 -2.00
CA GLU A 59 12.16 -0.92 -3.24
C GLU A 59 11.72 0.54 -3.50
N ASP A 60 12.26 1.45 -2.72
CA ASP A 60 11.85 2.86 -2.64
C ASP A 60 12.06 3.65 -3.95
N GLU A 61 13.22 3.50 -4.61
CA GLU A 61 13.53 4.30 -5.80
C GLU A 61 12.57 4.02 -6.95
N ALA A 62 12.29 2.75 -7.22
CA ALA A 62 11.36 2.36 -8.28
C ALA A 62 9.93 2.79 -7.94
N PHE A 63 9.48 2.57 -6.69
CA PHE A 63 8.16 3.00 -6.23
C PHE A 63 7.98 4.52 -6.30
N ILE A 64 8.95 5.30 -5.81
CA ILE A 64 8.88 6.77 -5.85
C ILE A 64 8.86 7.26 -7.30
N HIS A 65 9.57 6.59 -8.23
CA HIS A 65 9.50 6.94 -9.65
C HIS A 65 8.10 6.66 -10.22
N LEU A 66 7.51 5.49 -9.96
CA LEU A 66 6.15 5.16 -10.41
C LEU A 66 5.13 6.14 -9.84
N LEU A 67 5.25 6.50 -8.57
CA LEU A 67 4.35 7.47 -7.93
C LEU A 67 4.50 8.87 -8.57
N ASN A 68 5.73 9.32 -8.81
CA ASN A 68 6.00 10.63 -9.41
C ASN A 68 5.60 10.72 -10.89
N SER A 69 5.71 9.62 -11.64
CA SER A 69 5.32 9.54 -13.05
C SER A 69 3.84 9.17 -13.25
N ALA A 70 3.13 8.88 -12.12
CA ALA A 70 1.81 8.26 -12.15
C ALA A 70 1.82 6.99 -13.04
N SER A 71 2.81 6.10 -12.82
CA SER A 71 3.02 4.88 -13.59
C SER A 71 3.08 5.12 -15.12
N GLY A 72 3.62 6.27 -15.55
CA GLY A 72 3.74 6.68 -16.95
C GLY A 72 2.56 7.53 -17.48
N VAL A 73 1.46 7.65 -16.75
CA VAL A 73 0.27 8.42 -17.16
C VAL A 73 0.63 9.90 -17.43
N ILE A 74 1.47 10.52 -16.58
CA ILE A 74 1.87 11.92 -16.78
C ILE A 74 2.60 12.10 -18.11
N ARG A 75 3.46 11.15 -18.51
CA ARG A 75 4.16 11.20 -19.79
C ARG A 75 3.17 11.18 -20.96
N GLU A 76 2.18 10.29 -20.91
CA GLU A 76 1.12 10.21 -21.93
C GLU A 76 0.34 11.54 -22.03
N LYS A 77 0.05 12.17 -20.87
CA LYS A 77 -0.62 13.48 -20.86
C LYS A 77 0.24 14.59 -21.44
N VAL A 78 1.55 14.61 -21.14
CA VAL A 78 2.50 15.56 -21.73
C VAL A 78 2.56 15.37 -23.24
N ASP A 79 2.66 14.11 -23.71
CA ASP A 79 2.71 13.81 -25.14
C ASP A 79 1.41 14.19 -25.87
N LEU A 80 0.25 13.95 -25.22
CA LEU A 80 -1.07 14.32 -25.77
C LEU A 80 -1.25 15.84 -25.87
N VAL A 81 -0.92 16.58 -24.81
CA VAL A 81 -1.14 18.03 -24.73
C VAL A 81 -0.21 18.79 -25.66
N LEU A 82 1.08 18.41 -25.73
CA LEU A 82 2.07 19.14 -26.50
C LEU A 82 2.13 18.69 -27.96
N GLY A 83 1.64 17.49 -28.27
CA GLY A 83 1.60 16.93 -29.61
C GLY A 83 2.95 16.84 -30.29
N GLU A 84 2.94 16.64 -31.63
CA GLU A 84 4.16 16.49 -32.44
C GLU A 84 4.87 17.84 -32.71
N ASN A 85 4.21 18.95 -32.42
CA ASN A 85 4.79 20.29 -32.56
C ASN A 85 5.96 20.54 -31.59
N VAL A 86 6.02 19.78 -30.49
CA VAL A 86 7.10 19.83 -29.50
C VAL A 86 7.97 18.56 -29.64
N PRO A 87 9.28 18.67 -29.88
CA PRO A 87 10.17 17.53 -30.06
C PRO A 87 10.07 16.53 -28.88
N LYS A 88 10.13 15.22 -29.19
CA LYS A 88 10.04 14.14 -28.19
C LYS A 88 11.02 14.31 -27.03
N ALA A 89 12.26 14.79 -27.32
CA ALA A 89 13.26 15.04 -26.29
C ALA A 89 12.82 16.12 -25.29
N ILE A 90 12.18 17.19 -25.76
CA ILE A 90 11.66 18.27 -24.90
C ILE A 90 10.47 17.79 -24.09
N ARG A 91 9.58 16.98 -24.67
CA ARG A 91 8.47 16.37 -23.94
C ARG A 91 8.98 15.42 -22.85
N ALA A 92 10.05 14.63 -23.13
CA ALA A 92 10.70 13.78 -22.15
C ALA A 92 11.30 14.59 -21.00
N GLU A 93 11.98 15.67 -21.32
CA GLU A 93 12.58 16.58 -20.35
C GLU A 93 11.52 17.24 -19.44
N LEU A 94 10.41 17.71 -20.03
CA LEU A 94 9.30 18.28 -19.27
C LEU A 94 8.65 17.23 -18.33
N ALA A 95 8.45 16.00 -18.79
CA ALA A 95 7.94 14.92 -17.96
C ALA A 95 8.88 14.65 -16.77
N THR A 96 10.20 14.55 -17.02
CA THR A 96 11.20 14.37 -15.96
C THR A 96 11.23 15.57 -14.99
N LEU A 97 11.02 16.78 -15.48
CA LEU A 97 10.89 17.98 -14.64
C LEU A 97 9.66 17.86 -13.73
N ILE A 98 8.52 17.37 -14.25
CA ILE A 98 7.32 17.14 -13.44
C ILE A 98 7.58 16.08 -12.36
N TYR A 99 8.27 14.99 -12.69
CA TYR A 99 8.59 13.91 -11.74
C TYR A 99 9.50 14.35 -10.61
N TYR A 100 10.57 15.11 -10.94
CA TYR A 100 11.65 15.47 -10.02
C TYR A 100 11.99 16.96 -10.07
N PRO A 101 11.05 17.88 -9.81
CA PRO A 101 11.27 19.30 -10.04
C PRO A 101 12.47 19.84 -9.28
N ALA A 102 12.66 19.49 -8.01
CA ALA A 102 13.77 19.98 -7.20
C ALA A 102 15.16 19.50 -7.68
N ARG A 103 15.24 18.30 -8.30
CA ARG A 103 16.49 17.73 -8.83
C ARG A 103 16.77 18.16 -10.26
N LYS A 104 15.73 18.23 -11.09
CA LYS A 104 15.87 18.51 -12.54
C LYS A 104 16.05 19.99 -12.85
N LEU A 105 15.32 20.86 -12.14
CA LEU A 105 15.34 22.30 -12.39
C LEU A 105 16.74 22.92 -12.35
N PRO A 106 17.61 22.65 -11.37
CA PRO A 106 18.99 23.17 -11.38
C PRO A 106 19.81 22.74 -12.59
N LEU A 107 19.64 21.48 -13.04
CA LEU A 107 20.35 20.95 -14.22
C LEU A 107 19.92 21.63 -15.51
N LEU A 108 18.62 21.96 -15.62
CA LEU A 108 18.09 22.68 -16.80
C LEU A 108 18.56 24.13 -16.81
N LYS A 109 18.52 24.82 -15.69
CA LYS A 109 18.98 26.22 -15.57
C LYS A 109 20.46 26.37 -15.92
N ALA A 110 21.30 25.41 -15.56
CA ALA A 110 22.74 25.45 -15.87
C ALA A 110 23.05 25.47 -17.39
N ARG A 111 22.07 25.15 -18.25
CA ARG A 111 22.23 25.20 -19.72
C ARG A 111 22.02 26.60 -20.29
N TYR A 112 21.48 27.52 -19.50
CA TYR A 112 21.15 28.89 -19.92
C TYR A 112 21.89 29.90 -19.02
N PRO A 113 23.19 30.14 -19.25
CA PRO A 113 23.99 31.07 -18.43
C PRO A 113 23.57 32.52 -18.64
N GLU A 114 23.06 32.84 -19.83
CA GLU A 114 22.61 34.19 -20.16
C GLU A 114 21.17 34.42 -19.63
N ARG A 115 20.98 35.55 -18.95
CA ARG A 115 19.68 35.88 -18.32
C ARG A 115 18.53 35.92 -19.32
N PHE A 116 18.76 36.44 -20.52
CA PHE A 116 17.72 36.52 -21.55
C PHE A 116 17.26 35.12 -22.01
N GLU A 117 18.20 34.20 -22.21
CA GLU A 117 17.90 32.82 -22.62
C GLU A 117 17.14 32.07 -21.49
N LEU A 118 17.56 32.26 -20.26
CA LEU A 118 16.89 31.68 -19.08
C LEU A 118 15.46 32.20 -18.92
N GLU A 119 15.23 33.52 -19.11
CA GLU A 119 13.88 34.11 -19.05
C GLU A 119 12.97 33.57 -20.17
N ALA A 120 13.51 33.38 -21.37
CA ALA A 120 12.78 32.78 -22.49
C ALA A 120 12.43 31.31 -22.19
N TRP A 121 13.36 30.54 -21.66
CA TRP A 121 13.13 29.15 -21.23
C TRP A 121 12.08 29.08 -20.12
N TYR A 122 12.14 29.92 -19.09
CA TYR A 122 11.15 29.97 -18.04
C TYR A 122 9.75 30.24 -18.58
N ARG A 123 9.62 31.20 -19.50
CA ARG A 123 8.32 31.54 -20.11
C ARG A 123 7.71 30.33 -20.82
N GLN A 124 8.48 29.66 -21.66
CA GLN A 124 8.01 28.46 -22.38
C GLN A 124 7.68 27.31 -21.43
N THR A 125 8.51 27.07 -20.41
CA THR A 125 8.31 25.98 -19.45
C THR A 125 7.04 26.21 -18.63
N LEU A 126 6.81 27.43 -18.11
CA LEU A 126 5.62 27.78 -17.37
C LEU A 126 4.35 27.58 -18.21
N LEU A 127 4.33 28.07 -19.46
CA LEU A 127 3.18 27.92 -20.36
C LEU A 127 2.86 26.43 -20.60
N ARG A 128 3.86 25.61 -20.91
CA ARG A 128 3.69 24.16 -21.12
C ARG A 128 3.18 23.45 -19.87
N LEU A 129 3.69 23.79 -18.68
CA LEU A 129 3.21 23.24 -17.42
C LEU A 129 1.76 23.66 -17.13
N ILE A 130 1.39 24.90 -17.44
CA ILE A 130 0.01 25.39 -17.31
C ILE A 130 -0.93 24.58 -18.21
N ASP A 131 -0.54 24.33 -19.46
CA ASP A 131 -1.35 23.55 -20.39
C ASP A 131 -1.56 22.12 -19.92
N VAL A 132 -0.48 21.44 -19.47
CA VAL A 132 -0.58 20.10 -18.89
C VAL A 132 -1.43 20.10 -17.63
N CYS A 133 -1.24 21.09 -16.74
CA CYS A 133 -2.00 21.21 -15.51
C CYS A 133 -3.51 21.43 -15.79
N ARG A 134 -3.84 22.28 -16.75
CA ARG A 134 -5.21 22.52 -17.22
C ARG A 134 -5.85 21.22 -17.72
N PHE A 135 -5.11 20.45 -18.50
CA PHE A 135 -5.60 19.19 -19.03
C PHE A 135 -5.89 18.17 -17.94
N VAL A 136 -4.98 17.98 -16.96
CA VAL A 136 -5.20 17.02 -15.86
C VAL A 136 -6.29 17.49 -14.89
N SER A 137 -6.49 18.81 -14.75
CA SER A 137 -7.53 19.37 -13.89
C SER A 137 -8.94 19.28 -14.48
N SER A 138 -9.08 19.04 -15.79
CA SER A 138 -10.37 19.10 -16.50
C SER A 138 -11.42 18.06 -16.06
N LYS A 139 -10.99 17.00 -15.38
CA LYS A 139 -11.87 15.96 -14.83
C LYS A 139 -12.41 16.29 -13.42
N HIS A 140 -11.98 17.39 -12.82
CA HIS A 140 -12.33 17.78 -11.46
C HIS A 140 -13.20 19.04 -11.43
N THR A 141 -13.94 19.22 -10.32
CA THR A 141 -14.61 20.49 -10.06
C THR A 141 -13.57 21.59 -9.82
N ARG A 142 -13.93 22.83 -10.15
CA ARG A 142 -13.08 23.99 -9.86
C ARG A 142 -12.79 24.15 -8.37
N GLU A 143 -13.77 23.85 -7.54
CA GLU A 143 -13.63 23.90 -6.07
C GLU A 143 -12.56 22.88 -5.59
N TYR A 144 -12.60 21.64 -6.08
CA TYR A 144 -11.59 20.64 -5.76
C TYR A 144 -10.20 21.09 -6.19
N VAL A 145 -10.05 21.57 -7.43
CA VAL A 145 -8.75 22.08 -7.92
C VAL A 145 -8.24 23.22 -7.03
N ARG A 146 -9.12 24.15 -6.62
CA ARG A 146 -8.76 25.23 -5.69
C ARG A 146 -8.31 24.73 -4.33
N SER A 147 -8.95 23.70 -3.79
CA SER A 147 -8.54 23.09 -2.53
C SER A 147 -7.15 22.45 -2.59
N CYS A 148 -6.69 22.07 -3.80
CA CYS A 148 -5.37 21.52 -4.06
C CYS A 148 -4.27 22.57 -4.28
N LEU A 149 -4.65 23.85 -4.45
CA LEU A 149 -3.70 24.91 -4.78
C LEU A 149 -2.76 25.23 -3.61
N PRO A 150 -1.47 25.51 -3.90
CA PRO A 150 -0.51 25.84 -2.87
C PRO A 150 -0.78 27.19 -2.22
N GLN A 151 -0.51 27.29 -0.93
CA GLN A 151 -0.62 28.58 -0.22
C GLN A 151 0.34 29.62 -0.79
N GLY A 152 -0.08 30.87 -0.82
CA GLY A 152 0.72 32.03 -1.23
C GLY A 152 0.74 32.33 -2.73
N CYS A 153 0.62 31.32 -3.61
CA CYS A 153 0.57 31.55 -5.07
C CYS A 153 -0.64 30.91 -5.75
N GLY A 154 -1.51 30.25 -4.99
CA GLY A 154 -2.65 29.50 -5.53
C GLY A 154 -3.60 30.34 -6.37
N HIS A 155 -3.91 31.59 -5.95
CA HIS A 155 -4.79 32.48 -6.70
C HIS A 155 -4.23 32.84 -8.09
N ILE A 156 -2.90 32.97 -8.22
CA ILE A 156 -2.26 33.25 -9.51
C ILE A 156 -2.32 32.00 -10.40
N ILE A 157 -2.09 30.81 -9.81
CA ILE A 157 -2.20 29.54 -10.54
C ILE A 157 -3.65 29.32 -10.99
N ASP A 158 -4.64 29.56 -10.12
CA ASP A 158 -6.07 29.45 -10.47
C ASP A 158 -6.42 30.35 -11.66
N GLU A 159 -5.95 31.62 -11.65
CA GLU A 159 -6.16 32.55 -12.77
C GLU A 159 -5.52 32.04 -14.07
N LEU A 160 -4.29 31.53 -14.01
CA LEU A 160 -3.58 30.97 -15.18
C LEU A 160 -4.23 29.69 -15.73
N LEU A 161 -4.79 28.85 -14.86
CA LEU A 161 -5.51 27.62 -15.27
C LEU A 161 -6.81 27.93 -16.01
N HIS A 162 -7.46 29.06 -15.70
CA HIS A 162 -8.71 29.47 -16.33
C HIS A 162 -8.51 30.50 -17.46
N ALA A 163 -7.24 30.75 -17.86
CA ALA A 163 -6.91 31.55 -19.01
C ALA A 163 -7.38 30.85 -20.30
N HIS A 164 -8.30 31.47 -21.02
CA HIS A 164 -8.62 31.10 -22.39
C HIS A 164 -7.73 31.92 -23.32
N PHE A 165 -6.73 31.28 -23.92
CA PHE A 165 -5.78 31.97 -24.83
C PHE A 165 -6.45 32.51 -26.09
N GLU A 166 -7.66 32.08 -26.41
CA GLU A 166 -8.50 32.64 -27.48
C GLU A 166 -9.18 33.95 -27.08
N ASP A 167 -9.15 34.30 -25.79
CA ASP A 167 -9.72 35.58 -25.29
C ASP A 167 -8.73 36.71 -25.57
N HIS A 168 -8.88 37.36 -26.74
CA HIS A 168 -8.03 38.46 -27.19
C HIS A 168 -7.90 39.60 -26.16
N ASN A 169 -8.91 39.78 -25.30
CA ASN A 169 -8.92 40.84 -24.29
C ASN A 169 -7.95 40.59 -23.12
N LYS A 170 -7.61 39.34 -22.83
CA LYS A 170 -6.77 38.97 -21.66
C LYS A 170 -5.37 38.49 -22.03
N THR A 171 -5.01 38.39 -23.32
CA THR A 171 -3.70 37.87 -23.73
C THR A 171 -2.54 38.67 -23.12
N LEU A 172 -2.64 39.99 -23.12
CA LEU A 172 -1.64 40.88 -22.49
C LEU A 172 -1.60 40.71 -20.97
N TYR A 173 -2.75 40.53 -20.32
CA TYR A 173 -2.86 40.31 -18.89
C TYR A 173 -2.15 39.02 -18.45
N TYR A 174 -2.41 37.91 -19.10
CA TYR A 174 -1.75 36.63 -18.80
C TYR A 174 -0.25 36.66 -19.13
N GLY A 175 0.13 37.29 -20.24
CA GLY A 175 1.52 37.54 -20.59
C GLY A 175 2.24 38.37 -19.53
N GLN A 176 1.56 39.35 -18.95
CA GLN A 176 2.10 40.19 -17.86
C GLN A 176 2.24 39.39 -16.56
N ILE A 177 1.31 38.51 -16.21
CA ILE A 177 1.43 37.63 -15.03
C ILE A 177 2.70 36.79 -15.15
N VAL A 178 2.88 36.05 -16.25
CA VAL A 178 4.06 35.21 -16.48
C VAL A 178 5.35 36.05 -16.49
N GLY A 179 5.33 37.21 -17.13
CA GLY A 179 6.46 38.14 -17.11
C GLY A 179 6.82 38.62 -15.70
N SER A 180 5.81 38.95 -14.89
CA SER A 180 6.01 39.38 -13.50
C SER A 180 6.51 38.25 -12.59
N ILE A 181 6.08 37.00 -12.81
CA ILE A 181 6.62 35.83 -12.10
C ILE A 181 8.13 35.71 -12.34
N ILE A 182 8.56 35.87 -13.59
CA ILE A 182 9.97 35.78 -13.97
C ILE A 182 10.76 37.00 -13.43
N ALA A 183 10.26 38.21 -13.62
CA ALA A 183 10.92 39.44 -13.19
C ALA A 183 11.12 39.55 -11.68
N ASN A 184 10.27 38.88 -10.89
CA ASN A 184 10.36 38.83 -9.43
C ASN A 184 11.09 37.56 -8.91
N ASP A 185 11.85 36.86 -9.74
CA ASP A 185 12.62 35.65 -9.40
C ASP A 185 11.78 34.53 -8.77
N ARG A 186 10.48 34.42 -9.16
CA ARG A 186 9.53 33.42 -8.62
C ARG A 186 9.33 32.21 -9.53
N ALA A 187 9.96 32.18 -10.70
CA ALA A 187 9.74 31.14 -11.71
C ALA A 187 10.01 29.72 -11.18
N ASP A 188 11.08 29.50 -10.44
CA ASP A 188 11.42 28.21 -9.84
C ASP A 188 10.29 27.72 -8.92
N VAL A 189 9.78 28.58 -8.07
CA VAL A 189 8.69 28.23 -7.12
C VAL A 189 7.43 27.85 -7.88
N PHE A 190 7.04 28.62 -8.91
CA PHE A 190 5.85 28.32 -9.70
C PHE A 190 5.98 27.03 -10.48
N ILE A 191 7.15 26.75 -11.09
CA ILE A 191 7.44 25.48 -11.76
C ILE A 191 7.28 24.31 -10.80
N ILE A 192 7.92 24.37 -9.62
CA ILE A 192 7.81 23.30 -8.62
C ILE A 192 6.36 23.07 -8.21
N ARG A 193 5.62 24.15 -7.91
CA ARG A 193 4.22 24.06 -7.47
C ARG A 193 3.27 23.52 -8.54
N LEU A 194 3.49 23.91 -9.81
CA LEU A 194 2.73 23.35 -10.93
C LEU A 194 3.03 21.86 -11.11
N CYS A 195 4.29 21.44 -11.01
CA CYS A 195 4.66 20.02 -11.05
C CYS A 195 4.02 19.20 -9.93
N GLU A 196 4.02 19.73 -8.71
CA GLU A 196 3.36 19.09 -7.56
C GLU A 196 1.83 18.98 -7.76
N LEU A 197 1.20 20.03 -8.28
CA LEU A 197 -0.22 20.04 -8.59
C LEU A 197 -0.58 19.03 -9.70
N ILE A 198 0.21 18.96 -10.76
CA ILE A 198 0.02 17.97 -11.85
C ILE A 198 0.07 16.55 -11.28
N LYS A 199 1.08 16.22 -10.45
CA LYS A 199 1.19 14.91 -9.83
C LYS A 199 -0.01 14.58 -8.94
N ARG A 200 -0.48 15.55 -8.15
CA ARG A 200 -1.64 15.38 -7.27
C ARG A 200 -2.95 15.13 -8.04
N LEU A 201 -3.16 15.83 -9.15
CA LEU A 201 -4.37 15.74 -9.96
C LEU A 201 -4.34 14.56 -10.97
N ALA A 202 -3.18 13.94 -11.19
CA ALA A 202 -3.04 12.80 -12.10
C ALA A 202 -3.61 11.51 -11.52
N VAL A 203 -3.47 11.30 -10.21
CA VAL A 203 -3.94 10.10 -9.48
C VAL A 203 -4.82 10.55 -8.33
N ASP A 204 -6.07 10.11 -8.31
CA ASP A 204 -7.05 10.50 -7.30
C ASP A 204 -6.97 9.61 -6.06
N LYS A 205 -6.67 8.33 -6.25
CA LYS A 205 -6.51 7.38 -5.16
C LYS A 205 -5.44 6.32 -5.48
N LEU A 206 -4.76 5.87 -4.42
CA LEU A 206 -3.74 4.84 -4.48
C LEU A 206 -4.13 3.69 -3.55
N HIS A 207 -4.15 2.47 -4.08
CA HIS A 207 -4.37 1.24 -3.33
C HIS A 207 -3.07 0.46 -3.27
N ILE A 208 -2.61 0.13 -2.06
CA ILE A 208 -1.42 -0.69 -1.82
C ILE A 208 -1.85 -2.06 -1.31
N ILE A 209 -1.61 -3.08 -2.11
CA ILE A 209 -2.10 -4.44 -1.84
C ILE A 209 -0.99 -5.29 -1.21
N GLY A 210 -0.53 -4.85 -0.05
CA GLY A 210 0.35 -5.56 0.87
C GLY A 210 1.82 -5.61 0.51
N ASP A 211 2.57 -6.15 1.46
CA ASP A 211 4.00 -6.42 1.41
C ASP A 211 4.88 -5.20 1.12
N LEU A 212 4.77 -4.20 2.02
CA LEU A 212 5.62 -3.02 2.02
C LEU A 212 7.02 -3.31 2.56
N PHE A 213 7.11 -4.17 3.59
CA PHE A 213 8.32 -4.46 4.33
C PHE A 213 9.11 -5.63 3.74
N ASP A 214 10.33 -5.78 4.29
CA ASP A 214 11.29 -6.83 4.03
C ASP A 214 11.90 -6.85 2.62
N ARG A 215 13.02 -7.58 2.46
CA ARG A 215 13.80 -7.80 1.25
C ARG A 215 14.52 -6.57 0.71
N GLY A 216 13.80 -5.48 0.39
CA GLY A 216 14.38 -4.22 -0.09
C GLY A 216 14.89 -3.31 1.04
N PRO A 217 15.65 -2.24 0.71
CA PRO A 217 16.43 -1.49 1.69
C PRO A 217 15.66 -0.44 2.46
N ARG A 218 14.57 0.12 1.90
CA ARG A 218 14.01 1.38 2.40
C ARG A 218 12.47 1.40 2.50
N PRO A 219 11.84 0.44 3.21
CA PRO A 219 10.39 0.51 3.47
C PRO A 219 9.99 1.77 4.23
N ASP A 220 10.90 2.33 5.02
CA ASP A 220 10.70 3.57 5.76
C ASP A 220 10.44 4.77 4.85
N LEU A 221 11.18 4.92 3.74
CA LEU A 221 10.96 5.99 2.78
C LEU A 221 9.64 5.83 2.00
N ILE A 222 9.28 4.59 1.71
CA ILE A 222 7.99 4.28 1.08
C ILE A 222 6.86 4.76 1.98
N LEU A 223 6.88 4.37 3.25
CA LEU A 223 5.85 4.76 4.23
C LEU A 223 5.83 6.27 4.49
N ASP A 224 7.01 6.92 4.68
CA ASP A 224 7.10 8.37 4.79
C ASP A 224 6.44 9.07 3.58
N ARG A 225 6.61 8.53 2.37
CA ARG A 225 6.01 9.08 1.16
C ARG A 225 4.50 8.86 1.10
N LEU A 226 4.03 7.66 1.47
CA LEU A 226 2.61 7.31 1.50
C LEU A 226 1.84 8.11 2.56
N MET A 227 2.43 8.38 3.72
CA MET A 227 1.83 9.23 4.76
C MET A 227 1.56 10.66 4.29
N THR A 228 2.29 11.14 3.29
CA THR A 228 2.08 12.45 2.66
C THR A 228 1.18 12.39 1.43
N HIS A 229 0.76 11.22 1.00
CA HIS A 229 -0.15 11.06 -0.13
C HIS A 229 -1.57 11.47 0.26
N HIS A 230 -2.26 12.20 -0.63
CA HIS A 230 -3.56 12.79 -0.32
C HIS A 230 -4.69 11.77 -0.12
N ASN A 231 -4.62 10.60 -0.78
CA ASN A 231 -5.63 9.55 -0.65
C ASN A 231 -4.99 8.18 -0.91
N VAL A 232 -4.90 7.34 0.13
CA VAL A 232 -4.29 6.01 0.06
C VAL A 232 -4.97 5.07 1.05
N ASP A 233 -5.11 3.81 0.68
CA ASP A 233 -5.45 2.70 1.55
C ASP A 233 -4.51 1.51 1.35
N PHE A 234 -4.59 0.56 2.29
CA PHE A 234 -3.74 -0.62 2.33
C PHE A 234 -4.57 -1.89 2.54
N GLN A 235 -4.18 -2.97 1.90
CA GLN A 235 -4.52 -4.32 2.31
C GLN A 235 -3.24 -4.95 2.85
N TRP A 236 -3.25 -5.33 4.15
CA TRP A 236 -2.03 -5.83 4.79
C TRP A 236 -1.54 -7.12 4.16
N GLY A 237 -0.24 -7.20 3.89
CA GLY A 237 0.44 -8.43 3.52
C GLY A 237 0.96 -9.19 4.74
N ASN A 238 1.41 -10.44 4.53
CA ASN A 238 1.97 -11.23 5.63
C ASN A 238 3.28 -10.62 6.15
N HIS A 239 4.10 -9.97 5.32
CA HIS A 239 5.28 -9.23 5.77
C HIS A 239 4.89 -8.00 6.61
N ASP A 240 3.79 -7.33 6.30
CA ASP A 240 3.36 -6.15 7.05
C ASP A 240 2.89 -6.50 8.46
N VAL A 241 2.06 -7.55 8.59
CA VAL A 241 1.49 -7.92 9.91
C VAL A 241 2.53 -8.38 10.92
N VAL A 242 3.66 -8.97 10.47
CA VAL A 242 4.73 -9.34 11.40
C VAL A 242 5.46 -8.10 11.95
N TRP A 243 5.64 -7.06 11.14
CA TRP A 243 6.17 -5.77 11.59
C TRP A 243 5.17 -5.04 12.51
N MET A 244 3.86 -5.11 12.20
CA MET A 244 2.80 -4.60 13.06
C MET A 244 2.80 -5.32 14.41
N GLY A 245 3.00 -6.64 14.42
CA GLY A 245 3.14 -7.45 15.62
C GLY A 245 4.38 -7.09 16.46
N ALA A 246 5.51 -6.86 15.81
CA ALA A 246 6.73 -6.42 16.47
C ALA A 246 6.54 -5.04 17.14
N ALA A 247 5.92 -4.09 16.46
CA ALA A 247 5.57 -2.78 17.02
C ALA A 247 4.57 -2.87 18.17
N ALA A 248 3.65 -3.84 18.12
CA ALA A 248 2.71 -4.13 19.22
C ALA A 248 3.38 -4.73 20.46
N GLY A 249 4.64 -5.22 20.32
CA GLY A 249 5.42 -5.82 21.40
C GLY A 249 5.38 -7.36 21.43
N SER A 250 4.96 -8.02 20.36
CA SER A 250 5.10 -9.47 20.21
C SER A 250 6.58 -9.84 20.08
N ALA A 251 7.09 -10.59 21.08
CA ALA A 251 8.49 -11.03 21.09
C ALA A 251 8.82 -11.92 19.89
N LEU A 252 7.90 -12.80 19.52
CA LEU A 252 8.05 -13.71 18.38
C LEU A 252 8.07 -12.92 17.05
N CYS A 253 7.19 -11.93 16.88
CA CYS A 253 7.21 -11.07 15.70
C CYS A 253 8.51 -10.24 15.63
N CYS A 254 9.04 -9.73 16.75
CA CYS A 254 10.35 -9.05 16.79
C CYS A 254 11.47 -9.97 16.28
N CYS A 255 11.51 -11.23 16.76
CA CYS A 255 12.49 -12.22 16.29
C CYS A 255 12.32 -12.54 14.80
N THR A 256 11.09 -12.70 14.34
CA THR A 256 10.76 -13.00 12.93
C THR A 256 11.21 -11.88 12.00
N VAL A 257 10.92 -10.62 12.36
CA VAL A 257 11.39 -9.42 11.62
C VAL A 257 12.91 -9.39 11.55
N LEU A 258 13.59 -9.55 12.70
CA LEU A 258 15.06 -9.51 12.76
C LEU A 258 15.69 -10.65 11.97
N LYS A 259 15.15 -11.88 12.09
CA LYS A 259 15.60 -13.04 11.32
C LYS A 259 15.54 -12.77 9.81
N THR A 260 14.40 -12.25 9.34
CA THR A 260 14.21 -11.94 7.92
C THR A 260 15.14 -10.81 7.46
N THR A 261 15.24 -9.75 8.24
CA THR A 261 16.12 -8.60 7.93
C THR A 261 17.60 -8.98 7.89
N LEU A 262 18.06 -9.84 8.82
CA LEU A 262 19.44 -10.35 8.84
C LEU A 262 19.70 -11.28 7.67
N ALA A 263 18.74 -12.15 7.30
CA ALA A 263 18.88 -13.03 6.15
C ALA A 263 19.13 -12.29 4.82
N TYR A 264 18.66 -11.04 4.70
CA TYR A 264 18.86 -10.18 3.52
C TYR A 264 19.88 -9.06 3.73
N HIS A 265 20.66 -9.09 4.83
CA HIS A 265 21.65 -8.07 5.19
C HIS A 265 21.07 -6.63 5.29
N ASN A 266 19.82 -6.50 5.68
CA ASN A 266 19.12 -5.21 5.78
C ASN A 266 19.04 -4.65 7.22
N HIS A 267 19.81 -5.20 8.17
CA HIS A 267 19.76 -4.82 9.59
C HIS A 267 20.17 -3.35 9.83
N GLY A 268 21.02 -2.77 8.98
CA GLY A 268 21.35 -1.34 9.05
C GLY A 268 20.12 -0.44 8.94
N MET A 269 19.12 -0.84 8.15
CA MET A 269 17.84 -0.12 8.05
C MET A 269 17.11 -0.07 9.40
N ILE A 270 17.09 -1.18 10.14
CA ILE A 270 16.46 -1.25 11.47
C ILE A 270 17.18 -0.33 12.47
N GLU A 271 18.52 -0.31 12.48
CA GLU A 271 19.30 0.52 13.39
C GLU A 271 19.25 2.00 13.01
N ASP A 272 19.51 2.34 11.74
CA ASP A 272 19.70 3.70 11.28
C ASP A 272 18.37 4.48 11.16
N PHE A 273 17.29 3.83 10.76
CA PHE A 273 16.04 4.54 10.45
C PHE A 273 14.92 4.31 11.48
N TYR A 274 14.90 3.15 12.12
CA TYR A 274 13.93 2.87 13.19
C TYR A 274 14.56 2.99 14.61
N GLY A 275 15.87 3.14 14.71
CA GLY A 275 16.57 3.33 15.99
C GLY A 275 16.55 2.08 16.89
N ILE A 276 16.38 0.89 16.32
CA ILE A 276 16.30 -0.37 17.04
C ILE A 276 17.71 -0.90 17.23
N ASN A 277 18.18 -0.97 18.48
CA ASN A 277 19.56 -1.29 18.82
C ASN A 277 19.83 -2.79 18.89
N LEU A 278 20.74 -3.29 18.05
CA LEU A 278 21.12 -4.70 17.97
C LEU A 278 22.38 -5.09 18.77
N ARG A 279 23.01 -4.16 19.51
CA ARG A 279 24.28 -4.43 20.24
C ARG A 279 24.16 -5.56 21.26
N HIS A 280 23.03 -5.67 21.97
CA HIS A 280 22.83 -6.73 22.95
C HIS A 280 22.70 -8.08 22.26
N LEU A 281 21.99 -8.14 21.12
CA LEU A 281 21.90 -9.33 20.30
C LEU A 281 23.28 -9.74 19.76
N LEU A 282 24.05 -8.80 19.18
CA LEU A 282 25.39 -9.08 18.66
C LEU A 282 26.30 -9.62 19.77
N ARG A 283 26.32 -8.98 20.95
CA ARG A 283 27.17 -9.44 22.05
C ARG A 283 26.82 -10.88 22.49
N MET A 284 25.56 -11.18 22.67
CA MET A 284 25.11 -12.53 23.02
C MET A 284 25.43 -13.53 21.92
N ALA A 285 25.16 -13.15 20.66
CA ALA A 285 25.44 -13.98 19.49
C ALA A 285 26.92 -14.34 19.36
N GLU A 286 27.82 -13.38 19.50
CA GLU A 286 29.27 -13.57 19.49
C GLU A 286 29.74 -14.48 20.65
N GLN A 287 29.15 -14.32 21.84
CA GLN A 287 29.48 -15.14 23.01
C GLN A 287 29.16 -16.61 22.79
N TYR A 288 28.02 -16.94 22.21
CA TYR A 288 27.55 -18.32 22.08
C TYR A 288 27.84 -18.96 20.74
N TYR A 289 27.94 -18.17 19.64
CA TYR A 289 28.00 -18.67 18.26
C TYR A 289 29.20 -18.13 17.46
N GLY A 290 30.03 -17.25 18.02
CA GLY A 290 31.08 -16.52 17.29
C GLY A 290 32.19 -17.37 16.72
N ASN A 291 32.42 -18.59 17.24
CA ASN A 291 33.49 -19.49 16.82
C ASN A 291 33.00 -20.71 16.00
N GLU A 292 31.78 -20.65 15.47
CA GLU A 292 31.17 -21.77 14.76
C GLU A 292 31.29 -21.65 13.24
N ASP A 293 30.97 -22.74 12.53
CA ASP A 293 30.73 -22.71 11.09
C ASP A 293 29.36 -22.03 10.83
N LEU A 294 29.40 -20.84 10.25
CA LEU A 294 28.23 -20.03 9.96
C LEU A 294 27.84 -20.07 8.47
N THR A 295 28.35 -21.01 7.69
CA THR A 295 28.14 -21.06 6.22
C THR A 295 26.67 -21.04 5.84
N ILE A 296 25.81 -21.80 6.53
CA ILE A 296 24.36 -21.83 6.25
C ILE A 296 23.59 -20.58 6.73
N TRP A 297 24.24 -19.76 7.55
CA TRP A 297 23.67 -18.56 8.15
C TRP A 297 24.04 -17.27 7.41
N MET A 298 24.93 -17.40 6.40
CA MET A 298 25.38 -16.24 5.63
C MET A 298 24.20 -15.54 4.96
N PRO A 299 24.16 -14.20 5.03
CA PRO A 299 23.06 -13.45 4.45
C PRO A 299 23.11 -13.44 2.92
N HIS A 300 21.95 -13.28 2.31
CA HIS A 300 21.86 -12.93 0.89
C HIS A 300 22.36 -11.51 0.69
N THR A 301 23.35 -11.33 -0.17
CA THR A 301 23.95 -10.03 -0.49
C THR A 301 23.54 -9.56 -1.88
N ASP A 302 23.37 -8.26 -2.04
CA ASP A 302 23.12 -7.60 -3.32
C ASP A 302 24.38 -6.81 -3.71
N ALA A 303 25.07 -7.23 -4.74
CA ALA A 303 26.30 -6.59 -5.22
C ALA A 303 26.11 -5.11 -5.61
N THR A 304 24.88 -4.67 -5.89
CA THR A 304 24.59 -3.28 -6.22
C THR A 304 24.57 -2.34 -5.02
N ARG A 305 24.52 -2.91 -3.79
CA ARG A 305 24.43 -2.14 -2.53
C ARG A 305 25.79 -1.85 -1.87
N GLY A 306 26.88 -2.23 -2.51
CA GLY A 306 28.24 -1.89 -2.10
C GLY A 306 29.10 -3.11 -1.74
N PRO A 307 30.39 -2.88 -1.40
CA PRO A 307 31.27 -3.96 -0.96
C PRO A 307 30.91 -4.42 0.44
N TYR A 308 30.85 -5.73 0.65
CA TYR A 308 30.68 -6.37 1.95
C TYR A 308 32.02 -6.90 2.44
N THR A 309 32.41 -6.61 3.68
CA THR A 309 33.58 -7.21 4.29
C THR A 309 33.24 -8.51 5.00
N ASP A 310 34.19 -9.43 5.10
CA ASP A 310 34.00 -10.71 5.82
C ASP A 310 33.52 -10.48 7.27
N GLY A 311 34.04 -9.45 7.94
CA GLY A 311 33.63 -9.11 9.29
C GLY A 311 32.17 -8.58 9.38
N MET A 312 31.65 -7.91 8.34
CA MET A 312 30.23 -7.52 8.28
C MET A 312 29.34 -8.73 8.10
N LEU A 313 29.70 -9.61 7.17
CA LEU A 313 28.97 -10.84 6.89
C LEU A 313 28.98 -11.78 8.09
N HIS A 314 30.11 -11.95 8.76
CA HIS A 314 30.22 -12.76 9.97
C HIS A 314 29.32 -12.24 11.10
N ARG A 315 29.35 -10.93 11.42
CA ARG A 315 28.46 -10.34 12.43
C ARG A 315 26.97 -10.51 12.09
N CYS A 316 26.63 -10.40 10.81
CA CYS A 316 25.27 -10.64 10.35
C CYS A 316 24.88 -12.12 10.54
N ALA A 317 25.72 -13.05 10.14
CA ALA A 317 25.49 -14.49 10.22
C ALA A 317 25.34 -14.97 11.68
N VAL A 318 26.18 -14.49 12.58
CA VAL A 318 26.13 -14.87 14.00
C VAL A 318 24.83 -14.37 14.66
N MET A 319 24.40 -13.14 14.36
CA MET A 319 23.11 -12.61 14.83
C MET A 319 21.94 -13.37 14.19
N HIS A 320 22.03 -13.74 12.90
CA HIS A 320 21.00 -14.48 12.19
C HIS A 320 20.75 -15.84 12.87
N LYS A 321 21.82 -16.59 13.22
CA LYS A 321 21.71 -17.85 13.97
C LYS A 321 21.07 -17.63 15.34
N ALA A 322 21.59 -16.69 16.12
CA ALA A 322 21.12 -16.42 17.47
C ALA A 322 19.61 -16.05 17.50
N ILE A 323 19.18 -15.12 16.64
CA ILE A 323 17.78 -14.69 16.62
C ILE A 323 16.83 -15.78 16.09
N THR A 324 17.32 -16.65 15.18
CA THR A 324 16.54 -17.79 14.69
C THR A 324 16.27 -18.79 15.81
N ILE A 325 17.28 -19.11 16.63
CA ILE A 325 17.07 -20.01 17.78
C ILE A 325 16.09 -19.39 18.80
N LEU A 326 16.21 -18.09 19.09
CA LEU A 326 15.24 -17.37 19.91
C LEU A 326 13.82 -17.47 19.34
N MET A 327 13.67 -17.24 18.02
CA MET A 327 12.39 -17.37 17.32
C MET A 327 11.79 -18.76 17.49
N LEU A 328 12.56 -19.82 17.25
CA LEU A 328 12.11 -21.21 17.36
C LEU A 328 11.68 -21.57 18.80
N LYS A 329 12.35 -21.04 19.83
CA LYS A 329 11.93 -21.20 21.23
C LYS A 329 10.56 -20.57 21.51
N LEU A 330 10.37 -19.34 21.02
CA LEU A 330 9.12 -18.59 21.17
C LEU A 330 7.98 -19.20 20.34
N GLU A 331 8.27 -19.78 19.17
CA GLU A 331 7.28 -20.54 18.39
C GLU A 331 6.69 -21.68 19.21
N CYS A 332 7.52 -22.47 19.93
CA CYS A 332 7.03 -23.52 20.82
C CYS A 332 6.05 -22.97 21.86
N GLU A 333 6.36 -21.82 22.48
CA GLU A 333 5.48 -21.21 23.49
C GLU A 333 4.15 -20.70 22.90
N VAL A 334 4.20 -20.07 21.72
CA VAL A 334 2.99 -19.56 21.05
C VAL A 334 2.10 -20.70 20.57
N ILE A 335 2.68 -21.75 20.04
CA ILE A 335 1.93 -22.96 19.62
C ILE A 335 1.24 -23.61 20.83
N ASP A 336 1.91 -23.71 21.97
CA ASP A 336 1.33 -24.28 23.21
C ASP A 336 0.14 -23.44 23.70
N ARG A 337 0.24 -22.11 23.66
CA ARG A 337 -0.85 -21.21 24.11
C ARG A 337 -2.05 -21.21 23.15
N ASN A 338 -1.84 -21.57 21.87
CA ASN A 338 -2.85 -21.43 20.83
C ASN A 338 -3.08 -22.76 20.09
N PRO A 339 -3.69 -23.77 20.71
CA PRO A 339 -3.94 -25.07 20.09
C PRO A 339 -4.81 -24.96 18.83
N ASP A 340 -5.66 -23.93 18.74
CA ASP A 340 -6.51 -23.65 17.58
C ASP A 340 -5.72 -23.28 16.31
N PHE A 341 -4.45 -22.87 16.45
CA PHE A 341 -3.58 -22.62 15.28
C PHE A 341 -3.22 -23.90 14.51
N LYS A 342 -3.41 -25.08 15.14
CA LYS A 342 -3.12 -26.41 14.56
C LYS A 342 -1.68 -26.54 14.03
N MET A 343 -0.74 -25.94 14.74
CA MET A 343 0.67 -25.88 14.38
C MET A 343 1.57 -26.80 15.24
N GLN A 344 1.01 -27.70 16.03
CA GLN A 344 1.73 -28.58 16.96
C GLN A 344 2.80 -29.44 16.29
N GLY A 345 2.72 -29.64 14.97
CA GLY A 345 3.75 -30.33 14.20
C GLY A 345 5.00 -29.48 13.88
N ARG A 346 4.99 -28.19 14.23
CA ARG A 346 6.04 -27.21 13.90
C ARG A 346 6.92 -26.81 15.09
N ASP A 347 6.79 -27.46 16.21
CA ASP A 347 7.60 -27.28 17.42
C ASP A 347 8.95 -28.02 17.31
N PHE A 348 9.70 -27.75 16.24
CA PHE A 348 10.86 -28.54 15.81
C PHE A 348 11.96 -28.68 16.86
N LEU A 349 12.21 -27.68 17.72
CA LEU A 349 13.22 -27.80 18.77
C LEU A 349 12.94 -28.97 19.72
N ARG A 350 11.69 -29.34 19.95
CA ARG A 350 11.30 -30.49 20.79
C ARG A 350 11.41 -31.83 20.07
N ARG A 351 11.60 -31.80 18.76
CA ARG A 351 11.69 -33.00 17.91
C ARG A 351 13.14 -33.33 17.52
N ILE A 352 14.09 -32.54 18.00
CA ILE A 352 15.51 -32.77 17.80
C ILE A 352 16.01 -33.81 18.81
N ASP A 353 16.67 -34.83 18.30
CA ASP A 353 17.58 -35.66 19.10
C ASP A 353 18.94 -34.96 19.10
N TYR A 354 19.25 -34.28 20.20
CA TYR A 354 20.47 -33.48 20.35
C TYR A 354 21.73 -34.30 20.43
N GLU A 355 21.64 -35.58 20.87
CA GLU A 355 22.78 -36.52 20.94
C GLU A 355 23.09 -37.08 19.54
N ALA A 356 22.08 -37.55 18.82
CA ALA A 356 22.23 -38.10 17.48
C ALA A 356 22.40 -36.97 16.41
N GLY A 357 22.01 -35.74 16.69
CA GLY A 357 22.02 -34.62 15.74
C GLY A 357 21.02 -34.81 14.59
N THR A 358 19.83 -35.29 14.93
CA THR A 358 18.76 -35.58 13.97
C THR A 358 17.46 -34.93 14.40
N VAL A 359 16.50 -34.78 13.49
CA VAL A 359 15.17 -34.27 13.75
C VAL A 359 14.08 -35.18 13.21
N ASP A 360 13.02 -35.40 13.99
CA ASP A 360 11.81 -36.06 13.49
C ASP A 360 10.95 -35.03 12.74
N TYR A 361 10.90 -35.20 11.44
CA TYR A 361 10.08 -34.42 10.53
C TYR A 361 8.89 -35.25 10.06
N PHE A 362 7.77 -35.10 10.79
CA PHE A 362 6.52 -35.82 10.51
C PHE A 362 6.66 -37.33 10.36
N GLY A 363 7.47 -37.98 11.23
CA GLY A 363 7.70 -39.43 11.28
C GLY A 363 8.87 -39.92 10.41
N LYS A 364 9.58 -39.00 9.76
CA LYS A 364 10.83 -39.31 9.06
C LYS A 364 12.02 -38.61 9.72
N ILE A 365 13.07 -39.34 10.00
CA ILE A 365 14.26 -38.83 10.68
C ILE A 365 15.25 -38.28 9.63
N TYR A 366 15.68 -37.00 9.85
CA TYR A 366 16.65 -36.31 9.01
C TYR A 366 17.87 -35.88 9.83
N PRO A 367 19.09 -36.01 9.29
CA PRO A 367 20.27 -35.41 9.91
C PRO A 367 20.21 -33.89 9.81
N LEU A 368 20.62 -33.21 10.88
CA LEU A 368 20.75 -31.77 10.91
C LEU A 368 22.03 -31.29 10.26
N ARG A 369 21.95 -30.22 9.46
CA ARG A 369 23.11 -29.55 8.85
C ARG A 369 23.93 -28.77 9.89
N ASP A 370 23.24 -28.20 10.90
CA ASP A 370 23.84 -27.57 12.06
C ASP A 370 23.34 -28.26 13.33
N ARG A 371 24.29 -28.76 14.13
CA ARG A 371 24.00 -29.54 15.35
C ARG A 371 24.35 -28.78 16.63
N ASN A 372 24.80 -27.53 16.50
CA ASN A 372 25.28 -26.77 17.62
C ASN A 372 24.20 -25.83 18.17
N PHE A 373 23.67 -26.16 19.35
CA PHE A 373 22.61 -25.44 20.03
C PHE A 373 23.04 -25.05 21.46
N PRO A 374 24.09 -24.24 21.67
CA PRO A 374 24.69 -24.01 22.99
C PRO A 374 23.75 -23.34 23.99
N THR A 375 22.70 -22.69 23.53
CA THR A 375 21.72 -22.03 24.40
C THR A 375 20.45 -22.86 24.65
N VAL A 376 20.32 -24.02 23.99
CA VAL A 376 19.14 -24.88 24.12
C VAL A 376 19.38 -25.93 25.20
N ASP A 377 18.44 -26.04 26.12
CA ASP A 377 18.39 -27.10 27.13
C ASP A 377 17.64 -28.30 26.52
N PRO A 378 18.29 -29.45 26.27
CA PRO A 378 17.62 -30.62 25.67
C PRO A 378 16.41 -31.14 26.46
N GLU A 379 16.36 -30.92 27.79
CA GLU A 379 15.23 -31.35 28.63
C GLU A 379 14.06 -30.35 28.54
N ASN A 380 14.35 -29.09 28.21
CA ASN A 380 13.32 -28.05 28.01
C ASN A 380 13.72 -27.08 26.88
N PRO A 381 13.62 -27.52 25.63
CA PRO A 381 14.15 -26.77 24.47
C PRO A 381 13.56 -25.38 24.26
N ALA A 382 12.33 -25.16 24.70
CA ALA A 382 11.66 -23.84 24.60
C ALA A 382 12.14 -22.83 25.66
N ARG A 383 12.83 -23.29 26.74
CA ARG A 383 13.22 -22.41 27.83
C ARG A 383 14.29 -21.42 27.43
N LEU A 384 14.00 -20.12 27.63
CA LEU A 384 14.97 -19.04 27.48
C LEU A 384 15.96 -19.04 28.65
N ASN A 385 17.25 -18.91 28.37
CA ASN A 385 18.24 -18.63 29.40
C ASN A 385 18.24 -17.15 29.82
N ALA A 386 19.04 -16.76 30.81
CA ALA A 386 19.05 -15.41 31.34
C ALA A 386 19.51 -14.35 30.34
N ASP A 387 20.52 -14.68 29.51
CA ASP A 387 21.04 -13.77 28.49
C ASP A 387 20.04 -13.59 27.34
N GLU A 388 19.42 -14.66 26.90
CA GLU A 388 18.35 -14.65 25.89
C GLU A 388 17.16 -13.79 26.33
N LYS A 389 16.69 -13.99 27.56
CA LYS A 389 15.60 -13.18 28.13
C LYS A 389 15.96 -11.70 28.19
N PHE A 390 17.16 -11.38 28.66
CA PHE A 390 17.64 -10.00 28.71
C PHE A 390 17.68 -9.35 27.32
N VAL A 391 18.22 -10.06 26.32
CA VAL A 391 18.30 -9.54 24.93
C VAL A 391 16.89 -9.34 24.38
N LEU A 392 15.99 -10.30 24.57
CA LEU A 392 14.62 -10.23 24.10
C LEU A 392 13.87 -9.06 24.70
N ASP A 393 13.98 -8.84 26.02
CA ASP A 393 13.34 -7.70 26.70
C ASP A 393 13.84 -6.36 26.12
N LYS A 394 15.14 -6.25 25.78
CA LYS A 394 15.71 -5.05 25.16
C LYS A 394 15.23 -4.85 23.72
N LEU A 395 15.12 -5.91 22.94
CA LEU A 395 14.64 -5.86 21.57
C LEU A 395 13.16 -5.43 21.54
N VAL A 396 12.30 -6.09 22.30
CA VAL A 396 10.87 -5.76 22.39
C VAL A 396 10.68 -4.31 22.83
N ALA A 397 11.42 -3.85 23.84
CA ALA A 397 11.39 -2.46 24.29
C ALA A 397 11.80 -1.50 23.15
N SER A 398 12.85 -1.84 22.36
CA SER A 398 13.30 -0.99 21.24
C SER A 398 12.24 -0.89 20.15
N PHE A 399 11.60 -1.99 19.75
CA PHE A 399 10.50 -1.98 18.78
C PHE A 399 9.30 -1.15 19.26
N ARG A 400 8.91 -1.31 20.52
CA ARG A 400 7.78 -0.59 21.12
C ARG A 400 8.02 0.91 21.26
N HIS A 401 9.26 1.35 21.49
CA HIS A 401 9.60 2.75 21.70
C HIS A 401 10.19 3.45 20.45
N SER A 402 10.26 2.76 19.31
CA SER A 402 10.65 3.37 18.04
C SER A 402 9.54 4.30 17.54
N GLU A 403 9.69 5.61 17.73
CA GLU A 403 8.67 6.60 17.33
C GLU A 403 8.32 6.53 15.85
N LYS A 404 9.33 6.34 14.98
CA LYS A 404 9.11 6.24 13.54
C LYS A 404 8.31 4.98 13.20
N LEU A 405 8.66 3.83 13.79
CA LEU A 405 7.94 2.58 13.55
C LEU A 405 6.49 2.68 14.07
N GLN A 406 6.28 3.26 15.27
CA GLN A 406 4.93 3.45 15.80
C GLN A 406 4.06 4.34 14.91
N LYS A 407 4.62 5.41 14.33
CA LYS A 407 3.90 6.27 13.36
C LYS A 407 3.52 5.50 12.11
N HIS A 408 4.44 4.70 11.56
CA HIS A 408 4.19 3.89 10.37
C HIS A 408 3.11 2.83 10.63
N VAL A 409 3.20 2.12 11.75
CA VAL A 409 2.22 1.07 12.10
C VAL A 409 0.85 1.68 12.43
N ALA A 410 0.79 2.80 13.15
CA ALA A 410 -0.46 3.51 13.37
C ALA A 410 -1.12 3.94 12.03
N PHE A 411 -0.32 4.37 11.06
CA PHE A 411 -0.80 4.70 9.71
C PHE A 411 -1.34 3.46 8.98
N LEU A 412 -0.65 2.31 9.05
CA LEU A 412 -1.14 1.05 8.47
C LEU A 412 -2.47 0.62 9.08
N TYR A 413 -2.66 0.76 10.41
CA TYR A 413 -3.95 0.47 11.05
C TYR A 413 -5.03 1.48 10.67
N ALA A 414 -4.69 2.76 10.55
CA ALA A 414 -5.66 3.82 10.24
C ALA A 414 -6.17 3.76 8.80
N LYS A 415 -5.33 3.29 7.87
CA LYS A 415 -5.61 3.26 6.43
C LYS A 415 -5.75 1.87 5.84
N GLY A 416 -5.56 0.82 6.64
CA GLY A 416 -5.49 -0.55 6.16
C GLY A 416 -6.44 -1.52 6.85
N SER A 417 -6.59 -2.68 6.19
CA SER A 417 -7.40 -3.82 6.62
C SER A 417 -6.90 -5.10 5.93
N VAL A 418 -7.45 -6.25 6.31
CA VAL A 418 -7.17 -7.53 5.65
C VAL A 418 -7.72 -7.55 4.22
N TYR A 419 -8.85 -6.93 3.98
CA TYR A 419 -9.43 -6.73 2.66
C TYR A 419 -10.15 -5.39 2.57
N HIS A 420 -10.40 -4.92 1.36
CA HIS A 420 -11.19 -3.72 1.09
C HIS A 420 -12.09 -3.90 -0.12
N ILE A 421 -13.24 -3.25 -0.12
CA ILE A 421 -14.16 -3.23 -1.27
C ILE A 421 -14.35 -1.78 -1.68
N GLU A 422 -14.05 -1.47 -2.94
CA GLU A 422 -14.25 -0.14 -3.48
C GLU A 422 -14.45 -0.19 -4.99
N ASN A 423 -15.42 0.55 -5.48
CA ASN A 423 -15.71 0.74 -6.90
C ASN A 423 -15.82 -0.57 -7.71
N GLY A 424 -16.46 -1.59 -7.12
CA GLY A 424 -16.60 -2.90 -7.72
C GLY A 424 -15.35 -3.77 -7.69
N CYS A 425 -14.31 -3.38 -6.95
CA CYS A 425 -13.09 -4.15 -6.74
C CYS A 425 -13.06 -4.72 -5.32
N LEU A 426 -12.82 -6.02 -5.19
CA LEU A 426 -12.47 -6.70 -3.95
C LEU A 426 -10.95 -6.82 -3.88
N LEU A 427 -10.34 -6.16 -2.91
CA LEU A 427 -8.90 -6.06 -2.72
C LEU A 427 -8.48 -6.90 -1.52
N TYR A 428 -7.51 -7.80 -1.68
CA TYR A 428 -6.85 -8.51 -0.59
C TYR A 428 -5.46 -8.98 -1.04
N HIS A 429 -4.54 -9.18 -0.10
CA HIS A 429 -3.16 -9.48 -0.45
C HIS A 429 -2.97 -10.91 -0.98
N GLY A 430 -3.30 -11.93 -0.19
CA GLY A 430 -2.95 -13.33 -0.49
C GLY A 430 -4.08 -14.14 -1.11
N ALA A 431 -4.97 -14.68 -0.28
CA ALA A 431 -6.01 -15.62 -0.72
C ALA A 431 -7.29 -15.52 0.11
N VAL A 432 -8.40 -15.96 -0.44
CA VAL A 432 -9.57 -16.42 0.34
C VAL A 432 -9.45 -17.95 0.42
N PRO A 433 -9.13 -18.53 1.59
CA PRO A 433 -8.80 -19.96 1.69
C PRO A 433 -9.91 -20.88 1.17
N LEU A 434 -9.53 -21.85 0.34
CA LEU A 434 -10.43 -22.83 -0.27
C LEU A 434 -10.04 -24.27 0.11
N THR A 435 -10.98 -25.21 -0.06
CA THR A 435 -10.73 -26.66 -0.02
C THR A 435 -10.27 -27.15 -1.39
N ASP A 436 -9.83 -28.41 -1.45
CA ASP A 436 -9.44 -29.04 -2.72
C ASP A 436 -10.61 -29.14 -3.72
N GLU A 437 -11.87 -29.13 -3.22
CA GLU A 437 -13.09 -29.10 -4.03
C GLU A 437 -13.51 -27.69 -4.44
N GLY A 438 -12.73 -26.66 -4.04
CA GLY A 438 -13.00 -25.26 -4.33
C GLY A 438 -14.08 -24.62 -3.44
N GLU A 439 -14.51 -25.23 -2.34
CA GLU A 439 -15.40 -24.62 -1.35
C GLU A 439 -14.60 -23.73 -0.37
N PHE A 440 -15.27 -22.78 0.33
CA PHE A 440 -14.59 -21.98 1.35
C PHE A 440 -14.09 -22.86 2.49
N ALA A 441 -12.80 -22.88 2.72
CA ALA A 441 -12.17 -23.60 3.82
C ALA A 441 -12.60 -23.00 5.16
N ALA A 442 -12.99 -23.85 6.11
CA ALA A 442 -13.39 -23.42 7.43
C ALA A 442 -12.25 -23.61 8.43
N GLU A 443 -11.99 -22.58 9.24
CA GLU A 443 -11.10 -22.65 10.39
C GLU A 443 -11.89 -22.39 11.68
N THR A 444 -11.45 -22.99 12.78
CA THR A 444 -12.12 -22.86 14.08
C THR A 444 -11.19 -22.14 15.04
N PHE A 445 -11.62 -20.98 15.51
CA PHE A 445 -10.95 -20.22 16.55
C PHE A 445 -11.93 -19.97 17.70
N GLU A 446 -11.49 -20.22 18.94
CA GLU A 446 -12.29 -19.99 20.15
C GLU A 446 -13.69 -20.65 20.08
N GLY A 447 -13.78 -21.81 19.40
CA GLY A 447 -15.03 -22.55 19.21
C GLY A 447 -15.94 -22.05 18.06
N HIS A 448 -15.56 -20.98 17.36
CA HIS A 448 -16.31 -20.45 16.21
C HIS A 448 -15.72 -20.96 14.90
N SER A 449 -16.54 -21.63 14.09
CA SER A 449 -16.17 -22.06 12.73
C SER A 449 -16.35 -20.89 11.74
N LEU A 450 -15.25 -20.42 11.15
CA LEU A 450 -15.18 -19.23 10.30
C LEU A 450 -14.71 -19.61 8.90
N ARG A 451 -15.30 -19.02 7.87
CA ARG A 451 -14.93 -19.23 6.45
C ARG A 451 -15.26 -18.00 5.63
N GLY A 452 -14.66 -17.89 4.44
CA GLY A 452 -14.92 -16.80 3.51
C GLY A 452 -14.74 -15.43 4.17
N ARG A 453 -15.69 -14.53 3.97
CA ARG A 453 -15.68 -13.18 4.54
C ARG A 453 -15.56 -13.17 6.07
N ALA A 454 -16.29 -14.04 6.75
CA ALA A 454 -16.26 -14.08 8.22
C ALA A 454 -14.86 -14.42 8.77
N LEU A 455 -14.07 -15.23 8.06
CA LEU A 455 -12.68 -15.51 8.43
C LEU A 455 -11.81 -14.26 8.28
N LEU A 456 -11.96 -13.53 7.18
CA LEU A 456 -11.17 -12.30 6.95
C LEU A 456 -11.54 -11.20 7.96
N ASP A 457 -12.84 -11.03 8.26
CA ASP A 457 -13.32 -10.09 9.29
C ASP A 457 -12.74 -10.43 10.68
N TYR A 458 -12.67 -11.72 11.03
CA TYR A 458 -12.07 -12.18 12.28
C TYR A 458 -10.55 -11.88 12.29
N CYS A 459 -9.85 -12.14 11.20
CA CYS A 459 -8.42 -11.84 11.07
C CYS A 459 -8.13 -10.35 11.29
N ASP A 460 -8.93 -9.46 10.70
CA ASP A 460 -8.81 -8.01 10.89
C ASP A 460 -9.02 -7.62 12.36
N LEU A 461 -10.09 -8.12 12.96
CA LEU A 461 -10.39 -7.86 14.39
C LEU A 461 -9.24 -8.30 15.30
N ARG A 462 -8.71 -9.52 15.11
CA ARG A 462 -7.62 -10.06 15.95
C ARG A 462 -6.33 -9.27 15.78
N ALA A 463 -5.98 -8.87 14.56
CA ALA A 463 -4.83 -8.02 14.29
C ALA A 463 -4.95 -6.67 15.04
N ARG A 464 -6.14 -6.05 15.03
CA ARG A 464 -6.39 -4.80 15.76
C ARG A 464 -6.31 -4.98 17.28
N LEU A 465 -6.86 -6.06 17.83
CA LEU A 465 -6.76 -6.36 19.26
C LEU A 465 -5.30 -6.50 19.72
N GLY A 466 -4.43 -7.10 18.92
CA GLY A 466 -3.00 -7.22 19.22
C GLY A 466 -2.29 -5.88 19.45
N TYR A 467 -2.79 -4.80 18.81
CA TYR A 467 -2.20 -3.47 18.96
C TYR A 467 -2.97 -2.54 19.88
N PHE A 468 -4.31 -2.52 19.81
CA PHE A 468 -5.15 -1.52 20.49
C PHE A 468 -5.75 -1.99 21.83
N ALA A 469 -5.80 -3.30 22.10
CA ALA A 469 -6.29 -3.77 23.40
C ALA A 469 -5.39 -3.29 24.56
N PRO A 470 -5.91 -3.19 25.79
CA PRO A 470 -5.14 -2.73 26.94
C PRO A 470 -3.86 -3.53 27.15
N GLU A 471 -2.79 -2.85 27.55
CA GLU A 471 -1.51 -3.50 27.82
C GLU A 471 -1.65 -4.55 28.95
N GLY A 472 -1.08 -5.74 28.71
CA GLY A 472 -1.17 -6.87 29.66
C GLY A 472 -2.50 -7.61 29.66
N SER A 473 -3.48 -7.22 28.81
CA SER A 473 -4.73 -7.96 28.71
C SER A 473 -4.56 -9.28 27.92
N PRO A 474 -5.37 -10.31 28.23
CA PRO A 474 -5.39 -11.56 27.47
C PRO A 474 -5.71 -11.35 25.98
N GLU A 475 -6.60 -10.40 25.67
CA GLU A 475 -7.01 -10.07 24.31
C GLU A 475 -5.83 -9.52 23.51
N ARG A 476 -4.98 -8.67 24.13
CA ARG A 476 -3.77 -8.15 23.50
C ARG A 476 -2.77 -9.25 23.21
N GLN A 477 -2.51 -10.12 24.22
CA GLN A 477 -1.59 -11.25 24.05
C GLN A 477 -2.05 -12.18 22.94
N SER A 478 -3.31 -12.58 22.96
CA SER A 478 -3.89 -13.44 21.92
C SER A 478 -3.87 -12.79 20.55
N GLY A 479 -4.13 -11.48 20.46
CA GLY A 479 -4.01 -10.72 19.20
C GLY A 479 -2.57 -10.63 18.71
N GLN A 480 -1.58 -10.48 19.59
CA GLN A 480 -0.15 -10.50 19.24
C GLN A 480 0.29 -11.87 18.70
N ASP A 481 -0.15 -12.96 19.32
CA ASP A 481 0.09 -14.32 18.83
C ASP A 481 -0.60 -14.53 17.47
N PHE A 482 -1.79 -13.94 17.28
CA PHE A 482 -2.53 -14.04 16.02
C PHE A 482 -1.86 -13.26 14.87
N LEU A 483 -1.18 -12.14 15.14
CA LEU A 483 -0.38 -11.44 14.13
C LEU A 483 0.76 -12.34 13.59
N TRP A 484 1.37 -13.16 14.46
CA TRP A 484 2.31 -14.18 13.99
C TRP A 484 1.61 -15.31 13.21
N TYR A 485 0.42 -15.76 13.64
CA TYR A 485 -0.37 -16.72 12.85
C TYR A 485 -0.67 -16.18 11.43
N LEU A 486 -1.02 -14.92 11.30
CA LEU A 486 -1.27 -14.30 10.00
C LEU A 486 -0.02 -14.32 9.10
N TRP A 487 1.18 -14.28 9.68
CA TRP A 487 2.44 -14.40 8.96
C TRP A 487 2.64 -15.77 8.31
N CYS A 488 2.31 -16.87 8.97
CA CYS A 488 2.73 -18.21 8.55
C CYS A 488 1.70 -19.34 8.78
N GLY A 489 0.50 -19.03 9.26
CA GLY A 489 -0.54 -20.02 9.54
C GLY A 489 -1.17 -20.61 8.27
N LYS A 490 -1.56 -21.88 8.32
CA LYS A 490 -2.05 -22.65 7.16
C LYS A 490 -3.23 -22.02 6.44
N LEU A 491 -4.21 -21.50 7.17
CA LEU A 491 -5.40 -20.85 6.60
C LEU A 491 -5.38 -19.31 6.77
N SER A 492 -4.18 -18.75 6.96
CA SER A 492 -4.02 -17.30 6.92
C SER A 492 -4.32 -16.78 5.52
N PRO A 493 -5.27 -15.83 5.38
CA PRO A 493 -5.59 -15.22 4.09
C PRO A 493 -4.43 -14.38 3.52
N LEU A 494 -3.45 -14.05 4.37
CA LEU A 494 -2.29 -13.25 3.96
C LEU A 494 -1.13 -14.13 3.47
N PHE A 495 -1.03 -15.37 3.96
CA PHE A 495 0.08 -16.27 3.63
C PHE A 495 -0.25 -17.25 2.50
N GLY A 496 -1.46 -17.80 2.47
CA GLY A 496 -1.94 -18.67 1.38
C GLY A 496 -1.11 -19.91 1.09
N ARG A 497 -0.47 -20.52 2.11
CA ARG A 497 0.34 -21.75 2.01
C ARG A 497 0.13 -22.61 3.25
N SER A 498 0.45 -23.92 3.10
CA SER A 498 0.30 -24.89 4.18
C SER A 498 1.24 -24.69 5.37
N ALA A 499 2.44 -24.21 5.13
CA ALA A 499 3.47 -23.96 6.14
C ALA A 499 4.58 -23.07 5.57
N MET A 500 5.25 -22.32 6.45
CA MET A 500 6.48 -21.61 6.13
C MET A 500 7.69 -22.46 6.51
N THR A 501 8.52 -22.84 5.55
CA THR A 501 9.59 -23.82 5.71
C THR A 501 10.92 -23.19 6.15
N THR A 502 10.90 -22.37 7.21
CA THR A 502 12.11 -21.70 7.72
C THR A 502 13.09 -22.70 8.34
N PHE A 503 12.62 -23.55 9.26
CA PHE A 503 13.46 -24.55 9.90
C PHE A 503 14.05 -25.52 8.89
N GLU A 504 13.22 -26.03 8.00
CA GLU A 504 13.59 -27.01 6.99
C GLU A 504 14.72 -26.51 6.10
N ARG A 505 14.59 -25.29 5.58
CA ARG A 505 15.60 -24.67 4.70
C ARG A 505 16.95 -24.47 5.38
N LEU A 506 16.96 -24.23 6.67
CA LEU A 506 18.18 -23.98 7.45
C LEU A 506 18.82 -25.29 7.92
N TYR A 507 18.02 -26.23 8.41
CA TYR A 507 18.53 -27.38 9.14
C TYR A 507 18.47 -28.72 8.41
N ILE A 508 17.63 -28.87 7.38
CA ILE A 508 17.46 -30.12 6.62
C ILE A 508 18.00 -29.94 5.18
N GLU A 509 18.77 -30.87 4.70
CA GLU A 509 19.36 -30.78 3.35
C GLU A 509 18.37 -31.21 2.25
N ASP A 510 17.41 -32.11 2.55
CA ASP A 510 16.45 -32.63 1.58
C ASP A 510 15.50 -31.53 1.05
N PRO A 511 15.57 -31.15 -0.24
CA PRO A 511 14.76 -30.08 -0.80
C PRO A 511 13.26 -30.40 -0.84
N GLU A 512 12.86 -31.66 -0.69
CA GLU A 512 11.44 -32.03 -0.60
C GLU A 512 10.79 -31.43 0.66
N THR A 513 11.56 -31.29 1.75
CA THR A 513 11.07 -30.65 3.00
C THR A 513 10.93 -29.13 2.87
N HIS A 514 11.54 -28.53 1.84
CA HIS A 514 11.49 -27.08 1.61
C HIS A 514 10.26 -26.63 0.82
N LYS A 515 9.40 -27.58 0.38
CA LYS A 515 8.22 -27.29 -0.42
C LYS A 515 7.12 -26.68 0.44
N GLU A 516 6.69 -25.48 0.07
CA GLU A 516 5.53 -24.81 0.64
C GLU A 516 4.32 -25.04 -0.29
N ILE A 517 3.44 -25.94 0.13
CA ILE A 517 2.25 -26.27 -0.66
C ILE A 517 1.31 -25.06 -0.61
N LYS A 518 0.94 -24.57 -1.78
CA LYS A 518 0.00 -23.45 -1.90
C LYS A 518 -1.40 -23.86 -1.45
N ASP A 519 -2.16 -22.91 -0.92
CA ASP A 519 -3.60 -23.07 -0.66
C ASP A 519 -4.31 -23.48 -1.95
N PRO A 520 -5.34 -24.34 -1.90
CA PRO A 520 -6.14 -24.71 -3.08
C PRO A 520 -6.74 -23.52 -3.82
N TYR A 521 -6.86 -22.34 -3.19
CA TYR A 521 -7.20 -21.08 -3.86
C TYR A 521 -6.38 -20.88 -5.14
N TYR A 522 -5.06 -21.12 -5.11
CA TYR A 522 -4.18 -20.95 -6.28
C TYR A 522 -4.35 -22.02 -7.37
N THR A 523 -5.12 -23.04 -7.10
CA THR A 523 -5.57 -24.01 -8.13
C THR A 523 -6.83 -23.52 -8.81
N TRP A 524 -7.74 -22.91 -8.02
CA TRP A 524 -9.07 -22.52 -8.45
C TRP A 524 -9.21 -21.07 -8.90
N TYR A 525 -8.25 -20.20 -8.57
CA TYR A 525 -8.35 -18.75 -8.80
C TYR A 525 -8.45 -18.33 -10.29
N ASP A 526 -8.17 -19.24 -11.25
CA ASP A 526 -8.39 -19.02 -12.69
C ASP A 526 -9.77 -19.50 -13.18
N ASP A 527 -10.57 -20.12 -12.31
CA ASP A 527 -11.94 -20.50 -12.62
C ASP A 527 -12.90 -19.34 -12.42
N ALA A 528 -13.61 -18.94 -13.48
CA ALA A 528 -14.53 -17.81 -13.45
C ALA A 528 -15.71 -18.01 -12.49
N ALA A 529 -16.20 -19.25 -12.30
CA ALA A 529 -17.31 -19.54 -11.40
C ALA A 529 -16.86 -19.41 -9.92
N ILE A 530 -15.63 -19.81 -9.61
CA ILE A 530 -15.04 -19.64 -8.29
C ILE A 530 -14.84 -18.15 -8.00
N CYS A 531 -14.29 -17.38 -8.95
CA CYS A 531 -14.16 -15.93 -8.80
C CYS A 531 -15.51 -15.25 -8.54
N CYS A 532 -16.57 -15.61 -9.29
CA CYS A 532 -17.93 -15.11 -9.07
C CYS A 532 -18.47 -15.49 -7.68
N ARG A 533 -18.18 -16.69 -7.18
CA ARG A 533 -18.58 -17.10 -5.84
C ARG A 533 -17.86 -16.33 -4.74
N ILE A 534 -16.56 -16.08 -4.90
CA ILE A 534 -15.82 -15.23 -3.99
C ILE A 534 -16.41 -13.81 -3.99
N LEU A 535 -16.64 -13.21 -5.14
CA LEU A 535 -17.26 -11.88 -5.24
C LEU A 535 -18.63 -11.84 -4.54
N ALA A 536 -19.48 -12.85 -4.75
CA ALA A 536 -20.80 -12.95 -4.12
C ALA A 536 -20.73 -13.06 -2.59
N GLU A 537 -19.73 -13.78 -2.03
CA GLU A 537 -19.48 -13.88 -0.58
C GLU A 537 -19.23 -12.50 0.05
N PHE A 538 -18.61 -11.59 -0.70
CA PHE A 538 -18.37 -10.22 -0.28
C PHE A 538 -19.46 -9.23 -0.71
N GLY A 539 -20.58 -9.70 -1.24
CA GLY A 539 -21.74 -8.88 -1.64
C GLY A 539 -21.57 -8.19 -3.00
N LEU A 540 -20.63 -8.65 -3.82
CA LEU A 540 -20.34 -8.10 -5.14
C LEU A 540 -20.99 -8.94 -6.25
N THR A 541 -21.19 -8.33 -7.42
CA THR A 541 -21.77 -8.99 -8.60
C THR A 541 -20.67 -9.65 -9.45
N ALA A 542 -21.08 -10.51 -10.38
CA ALA A 542 -20.18 -11.19 -11.32
C ALA A 542 -19.43 -10.26 -12.29
N ASN A 543 -19.83 -8.99 -12.40
CA ASN A 543 -19.15 -7.99 -13.23
C ASN A 543 -18.09 -7.21 -12.48
N CYS A 544 -17.91 -7.50 -11.18
CA CYS A 544 -16.88 -6.92 -10.34
C CYS A 544 -15.54 -7.68 -10.49
N HIS A 545 -14.47 -7.11 -9.94
CA HIS A 545 -13.13 -7.65 -10.06
C HIS A 545 -12.54 -7.98 -8.68
N ILE A 546 -11.67 -8.97 -8.65
CA ILE A 546 -10.77 -9.26 -7.54
C ILE A 546 -9.40 -8.75 -7.94
N VAL A 547 -8.70 -8.06 -7.03
CA VAL A 547 -7.31 -7.64 -7.23
C VAL A 547 -6.49 -8.14 -6.06
N ASN A 548 -5.45 -8.94 -6.34
CA ASN A 548 -4.56 -9.47 -5.30
C ASN A 548 -3.07 -9.45 -5.71
N GLY A 549 -2.18 -9.78 -4.74
CA GLY A 549 -0.73 -9.84 -4.89
C GLY A 549 -0.15 -11.18 -4.42
N HIS A 550 0.95 -11.11 -3.62
CA HIS A 550 1.59 -12.18 -2.85
C HIS A 550 2.33 -13.26 -3.66
N VAL A 551 1.78 -13.73 -4.77
CA VAL A 551 2.42 -14.78 -5.59
C VAL A 551 2.80 -14.19 -6.94
N PRO A 552 4.10 -13.92 -7.17
CA PRO A 552 4.54 -13.27 -8.39
C PRO A 552 4.15 -14.04 -9.66
N VAL A 553 3.57 -13.31 -10.61
CA VAL A 553 3.27 -13.82 -11.95
C VAL A 553 4.57 -14.06 -12.70
N ARG A 554 4.75 -15.27 -13.22
CA ARG A 554 5.93 -15.64 -14.00
C ARG A 554 5.71 -15.38 -15.48
N GLU A 555 5.72 -14.11 -15.87
CA GLU A 555 5.48 -13.69 -17.26
C GLU A 555 6.48 -14.34 -18.22
N LYS A 556 7.75 -14.48 -17.80
CA LYS A 556 8.79 -15.20 -18.56
C LYS A 556 8.43 -16.65 -18.87
N ALA A 557 7.59 -17.27 -18.03
CA ALA A 557 7.05 -18.63 -18.24
C ALA A 557 5.68 -18.63 -18.96
N GLY A 558 5.22 -17.48 -19.44
CA GLY A 558 3.94 -17.34 -20.16
C GLY A 558 2.70 -17.28 -19.25
N GLU A 559 2.88 -17.02 -17.93
CA GLU A 559 1.75 -16.86 -17.00
C GLU A 559 1.08 -15.49 -17.21
N SER A 560 -0.26 -15.48 -17.29
CA SER A 560 -1.05 -14.25 -17.39
C SER A 560 -1.42 -13.69 -16.02
N PRO A 561 -1.31 -12.38 -15.79
CA PRO A 561 -1.85 -11.71 -14.60
C PRO A 561 -3.38 -11.64 -14.59
N ILE A 562 -4.01 -11.76 -15.74
CA ILE A 562 -5.48 -11.70 -15.90
C ILE A 562 -6.01 -13.13 -15.87
N LYS A 563 -6.85 -13.44 -14.88
CA LYS A 563 -7.38 -14.77 -14.59
C LYS A 563 -8.90 -14.75 -14.40
N GLY A 564 -9.51 -15.92 -14.25
CA GLY A 564 -10.95 -16.04 -14.00
C GLY A 564 -11.82 -15.39 -15.08
N GLY A 565 -11.38 -15.42 -16.34
CA GLY A 565 -12.07 -14.73 -17.43
C GLY A 565 -12.13 -13.22 -17.27
N GLY A 566 -11.09 -12.61 -16.71
CA GLY A 566 -10.98 -11.17 -16.45
C GLY A 566 -11.46 -10.72 -15.06
N ARG A 567 -11.98 -11.64 -14.23
CA ARG A 567 -12.52 -11.31 -12.91
C ARG A 567 -11.47 -11.22 -11.82
N LEU A 568 -10.30 -11.85 -12.00
CA LEU A 568 -9.18 -11.75 -11.07
C LEU A 568 -7.96 -11.14 -11.78
N LEU A 569 -7.38 -10.15 -11.14
CA LEU A 569 -6.18 -9.45 -11.57
C LEU A 569 -5.11 -9.64 -10.52
N VAL A 570 -4.07 -10.43 -10.85
CA VAL A 570 -2.91 -10.65 -9.99
C VAL A 570 -1.87 -9.60 -10.33
N ILE A 571 -1.62 -8.66 -9.42
CA ILE A 571 -0.74 -7.52 -9.69
C ILE A 571 0.65 -7.63 -9.05
N ASP A 572 1.00 -8.77 -8.44
CA ASP A 572 2.38 -9.08 -8.06
C ASP A 572 3.18 -9.49 -9.29
N GLY A 573 4.02 -8.63 -9.78
CA GLY A 573 4.95 -8.87 -10.89
C GLY A 573 6.39 -9.08 -10.42
N GLY A 574 6.62 -9.23 -9.10
CA GLY A 574 7.96 -9.32 -8.53
C GLY A 574 8.67 -7.97 -8.53
N PHE A 575 8.09 -6.98 -7.89
CA PHE A 575 8.63 -5.61 -7.79
C PHE A 575 10.05 -5.59 -7.17
N CYS A 576 10.30 -6.48 -6.19
CA CYS A 576 11.60 -6.67 -5.60
C CYS A 576 12.62 -7.19 -6.62
N ARG A 577 13.80 -6.56 -6.68
CA ARG A 577 14.90 -6.92 -7.60
C ARG A 577 15.28 -8.40 -7.58
N ALA A 578 15.20 -9.03 -6.42
CA ALA A 578 15.49 -10.46 -6.26
C ALA A 578 14.61 -11.38 -7.13
N TYR A 579 13.45 -10.89 -7.60
CA TYR A 579 12.53 -11.66 -8.43
C TYR A 579 12.65 -11.39 -9.93
N HIS A 580 13.31 -10.30 -10.37
CA HIS A 580 13.35 -9.88 -11.78
C HIS A 580 13.86 -10.97 -12.72
N GLU A 581 14.87 -11.75 -12.32
CA GLU A 581 15.38 -12.86 -13.12
C GLU A 581 14.33 -13.96 -13.34
N ARG A 582 13.46 -14.15 -12.37
CA ARG A 582 12.45 -15.20 -12.33
C ARG A 582 11.15 -14.78 -13.01
N THR A 583 10.71 -13.54 -12.80
CA THR A 583 9.46 -12.98 -13.36
C THR A 583 9.67 -12.46 -14.79
N GLY A 584 10.83 -11.86 -15.06
CA GLY A 584 11.15 -11.21 -16.34
C GLY A 584 10.68 -9.75 -16.42
N ILE A 585 10.03 -9.25 -15.37
CA ILE A 585 9.49 -7.89 -15.24
C ILE A 585 9.77 -7.33 -13.85
N ALA A 586 9.42 -6.07 -13.63
CA ALA A 586 9.61 -5.36 -12.37
C ALA A 586 8.30 -4.84 -11.74
N GLY A 587 7.24 -5.62 -11.85
CA GLY A 587 5.96 -5.32 -11.22
C GLY A 587 4.87 -4.84 -12.18
N TYR A 588 3.68 -4.72 -11.62
CA TYR A 588 2.51 -4.19 -12.30
C TYR A 588 1.94 -2.96 -11.60
N THR A 589 1.28 -2.10 -12.37
CA THR A 589 0.29 -1.14 -11.85
C THR A 589 -1.02 -1.36 -12.58
N LEU A 590 -2.10 -1.67 -11.86
CA LEU A 590 -3.44 -1.59 -12.40
C LEU A 590 -3.91 -0.14 -12.32
N VAL A 591 -4.40 0.39 -13.43
CA VAL A 591 -4.94 1.76 -13.54
C VAL A 591 -6.42 1.66 -13.87
N TYR A 592 -7.27 2.17 -13.00
CA TYR A 592 -8.71 2.28 -13.22
C TYR A 592 -9.10 3.74 -13.39
N SER A 593 -9.50 4.11 -14.57
CA SER A 593 -9.87 5.48 -14.93
C SER A 593 -11.26 5.54 -15.56
N SER A 594 -11.67 6.73 -16.01
CA SER A 594 -12.93 6.89 -16.75
C SER A 594 -12.96 6.15 -18.10
N HIS A 595 -11.85 5.62 -18.57
CA HIS A 595 -11.76 4.81 -19.79
C HIS A 595 -11.73 3.30 -19.51
N GLY A 596 -12.01 2.86 -18.26
CA GLY A 596 -11.94 1.47 -17.85
C GLY A 596 -10.61 1.11 -17.18
N MET A 597 -10.29 -0.19 -17.15
CA MET A 597 -9.14 -0.75 -16.48
C MET A 597 -8.03 -1.11 -17.47
N SER A 598 -6.80 -0.77 -17.13
CA SER A 598 -5.61 -1.16 -17.85
C SER A 598 -4.50 -1.61 -16.90
N LEU A 599 -3.81 -2.68 -17.26
CA LEU A 599 -2.66 -3.21 -16.52
C LEU A 599 -1.37 -2.73 -17.19
N ARG A 600 -0.50 -2.11 -16.41
CA ARG A 600 0.82 -1.63 -16.85
C ARG A 600 1.90 -2.57 -16.33
N THR A 601 2.61 -3.22 -17.24
CA THR A 601 3.74 -4.10 -16.93
C THR A 601 5.03 -3.30 -17.00
N HIS A 602 5.76 -3.21 -15.88
CA HIS A 602 6.96 -2.38 -15.76
C HIS A 602 8.25 -3.15 -16.04
N GLN A 603 9.18 -2.49 -16.73
CA GLN A 603 10.55 -2.97 -16.86
C GLN A 603 11.39 -2.50 -15.66
N PRO A 604 12.51 -3.17 -15.34
CA PRO A 604 13.38 -2.80 -14.24
C PRO A 604 13.84 -1.34 -14.29
N PHE A 605 13.74 -0.65 -13.16
CA PHE A 605 14.23 0.71 -12.97
C PHE A 605 15.67 0.68 -12.48
N GLU A 606 16.57 1.41 -13.12
CA GLU A 606 17.97 1.43 -12.73
C GLU A 606 18.18 2.25 -11.43
N ASN A 607 18.01 3.56 -11.51
CA ASN A 607 18.06 4.47 -10.38
C ASN A 607 17.53 5.87 -10.73
N THR A 608 17.19 6.63 -9.70
CA THR A 608 16.66 7.99 -9.82
C THR A 608 17.66 8.97 -10.44
N ALA A 609 18.97 8.84 -10.14
CA ALA A 609 19.99 9.77 -10.63
C ALA A 609 20.09 9.71 -12.16
N LYS A 610 20.13 8.51 -12.72
CA LYS A 610 20.17 8.29 -14.18
C LYS A 610 18.88 8.76 -14.85
N ALA A 611 17.73 8.46 -14.27
CA ALA A 611 16.43 8.91 -14.78
C ALA A 611 16.35 10.44 -14.87
N VAL A 612 16.82 11.15 -13.84
CA VAL A 612 16.86 12.63 -13.83
C VAL A 612 17.84 13.17 -14.87
N GLN A 613 19.02 12.56 -15.01
CA GLN A 613 20.07 13.05 -15.90
C GLN A 613 19.70 12.83 -17.37
N GLU A 614 19.22 11.64 -17.73
CA GLU A 614 19.02 11.19 -19.10
C GLU A 614 17.56 11.29 -19.58
N ASN A 615 16.64 11.78 -18.75
CA ASN A 615 15.19 11.85 -19.02
C ASN A 615 14.56 10.47 -19.28
N LEU A 616 15.02 9.47 -18.53
CA LEU A 616 14.51 8.11 -18.64
C LEU A 616 13.20 7.95 -17.85
N ASP A 617 12.35 7.08 -18.35
CA ASP A 617 11.14 6.64 -17.71
C ASP A 617 11.15 5.10 -17.58
N ILE A 618 10.33 4.54 -16.71
CA ILE A 618 10.10 3.10 -16.70
C ILE A 618 9.32 2.74 -17.96
N LEU A 619 9.92 1.90 -18.81
CA LEU A 619 9.20 1.38 -19.96
C LEU A 619 8.09 0.46 -19.47
N SER A 620 6.87 0.69 -19.94
CA SER A 620 5.70 -0.08 -19.56
C SER A 620 4.93 -0.53 -20.79
N ARG A 621 4.54 -1.82 -20.80
CA ARG A 621 3.52 -2.32 -21.71
C ARG A 621 2.15 -2.08 -21.08
N VAL A 622 1.17 -1.71 -21.88
CA VAL A 622 -0.21 -1.48 -21.43
C VAL A 622 -1.10 -2.55 -22.04
N ASP A 623 -1.73 -3.35 -21.19
CA ASP A 623 -2.73 -4.33 -21.57
C ASP A 623 -4.10 -3.85 -21.08
N VAL A 624 -5.07 -3.76 -21.97
CA VAL A 624 -6.43 -3.36 -21.62
C VAL A 624 -7.15 -4.55 -20.99
N VAL A 625 -7.69 -4.33 -19.79
CA VAL A 625 -8.43 -5.36 -19.03
C VAL A 625 -9.94 -5.24 -19.31
N ASP A 626 -10.45 -4.03 -19.19
CA ASP A 626 -11.85 -3.70 -19.47
C ASP A 626 -11.89 -2.36 -20.21
N ASP A 627 -12.53 -2.36 -21.37
CA ASP A 627 -12.50 -1.25 -22.30
C ASP A 627 -13.91 -0.69 -22.56
N ASN A 628 -14.20 0.42 -21.91
CA ASN A 628 -15.41 1.20 -22.13
C ASN A 628 -15.18 2.27 -23.23
N HIS A 629 -14.74 1.85 -24.42
CA HIS A 629 -14.39 2.77 -25.52
C HIS A 629 -15.51 3.71 -25.96
N THR A 630 -16.77 3.34 -25.78
CA THR A 630 -17.92 4.11 -26.27
C THR A 630 -18.44 5.13 -25.27
N ASP A 631 -18.48 4.76 -23.98
CA ASP A 631 -19.01 5.62 -22.91
C ASP A 631 -18.01 5.70 -21.75
N ARG A 632 -17.72 6.91 -21.30
CA ARG A 632 -16.87 7.11 -20.13
C ARG A 632 -17.56 6.63 -18.86
N VAL A 633 -16.82 5.98 -17.98
CA VAL A 633 -17.25 5.72 -16.60
C VAL A 633 -17.36 7.06 -15.87
N LEU A 634 -18.53 7.33 -15.29
CA LEU A 634 -18.82 8.54 -14.55
C LEU A 634 -18.77 8.28 -13.03
N VAL A 635 -18.62 9.34 -12.26
CA VAL A 635 -18.65 9.29 -10.78
C VAL A 635 -19.95 8.63 -10.29
N GLU A 636 -21.10 8.88 -10.93
CA GLU A 636 -22.37 8.29 -10.55
C GLU A 636 -22.40 6.74 -10.57
N HIS A 637 -21.50 6.10 -11.30
CA HIS A 637 -21.39 4.65 -11.38
C HIS A 637 -20.49 4.06 -10.27
N MET A 638 -19.90 4.90 -9.44
CA MET A 638 -18.94 4.56 -8.40
C MET A 638 -19.53 4.71 -7.00
N ASP A 639 -18.86 4.20 -5.99
CA ASP A 639 -19.25 4.32 -4.58
C ASP A 639 -19.38 5.80 -4.16
N GLU A 640 -18.50 6.67 -4.69
CA GLU A 640 -18.62 8.12 -4.50
C GLU A 640 -19.97 8.65 -5.02
N GLY A 641 -20.41 8.21 -6.21
CA GLY A 641 -21.69 8.60 -6.77
C GLY A 641 -22.89 8.16 -5.91
N ALA A 642 -22.84 6.92 -5.38
CA ALA A 642 -23.84 6.46 -4.43
C ALA A 642 -23.90 7.34 -3.18
N ASN A 643 -22.73 7.75 -2.65
CA ASN A 643 -22.65 8.67 -1.52
C ASN A 643 -23.18 10.07 -1.85
N LEU A 644 -22.90 10.60 -3.05
CA LEU A 644 -23.42 11.90 -3.50
C LEU A 644 -24.95 11.86 -3.59
N TYR A 645 -25.53 10.81 -4.18
CA TYR A 645 -26.99 10.69 -4.26
C TYR A 645 -27.65 10.48 -2.89
N ALA A 646 -27.01 9.78 -1.96
CA ALA A 646 -27.49 9.70 -0.58
C ALA A 646 -27.53 11.09 0.09
N GLN A 647 -26.49 11.90 -0.09
CA GLN A 647 -26.45 13.30 0.39
C GLN A 647 -27.54 14.16 -0.28
N VAL A 648 -27.75 14.00 -1.59
CA VAL A 648 -28.83 14.68 -2.31
C VAL A 648 -30.19 14.34 -1.71
N ALA A 649 -30.45 13.06 -1.41
CA ALA A 649 -31.70 12.63 -0.78
C ALA A 649 -31.88 13.26 0.61
N ASP A 650 -30.81 13.34 1.40
CA ASP A 650 -30.83 14.00 2.72
C ASP A 650 -31.11 15.50 2.63
N LEU A 651 -30.49 16.19 1.65
CA LEU A 651 -30.72 17.60 1.41
C LEU A 651 -32.16 17.87 0.92
N HIS A 652 -32.74 17.01 0.11
CA HIS A 652 -34.16 17.12 -0.26
C HIS A 652 -35.08 16.96 0.94
N ARG A 653 -34.77 16.08 1.90
CA ARG A 653 -35.50 15.97 3.17
C ARG A 653 -35.37 17.26 4.00
N LEU A 654 -34.16 17.84 4.06
CA LEU A 654 -33.94 19.14 4.74
C LEU A 654 -34.73 20.27 4.07
N ILE A 655 -34.71 20.37 2.74
CA ILE A 655 -35.49 21.38 1.99
C ILE A 655 -37.00 21.23 2.29
N SER A 656 -37.50 19.99 2.34
CA SER A 656 -38.87 19.71 2.73
C SER A 656 -39.18 20.16 4.17
N ALA A 657 -38.24 19.91 5.11
CA ALA A 657 -38.37 20.36 6.51
C ALA A 657 -38.42 21.89 6.64
N TYR A 658 -37.65 22.64 5.84
CA TYR A 658 -37.74 24.08 5.76
C TYR A 658 -39.11 24.54 5.22
N ARG A 659 -39.57 23.95 4.11
CA ARG A 659 -40.86 24.30 3.47
C ARG A 659 -42.04 24.02 4.37
N THR A 660 -42.00 23.00 5.19
CA THR A 660 -43.06 22.64 6.14
C THR A 660 -42.96 23.38 7.48
N GLY A 661 -41.87 24.12 7.70
CA GLY A 661 -41.62 24.82 8.98
C GLY A 661 -41.20 23.87 10.12
N LEU A 662 -40.89 22.61 9.82
CA LEU A 662 -40.38 21.64 10.79
C LEU A 662 -39.00 22.07 11.34
N ILE A 663 -38.17 22.63 10.48
CA ILE A 663 -36.90 23.29 10.81
C ILE A 663 -37.01 24.75 10.32
N LYS A 664 -36.53 25.69 11.12
CA LYS A 664 -36.49 27.10 10.73
C LYS A 664 -35.16 27.43 10.06
N GLU A 665 -35.24 28.18 8.98
CA GLU A 665 -34.03 28.73 8.33
C GLU A 665 -33.31 29.69 9.28
N GLN A 666 -31.97 29.68 9.21
CA GLN A 666 -31.16 30.65 9.94
C GLN A 666 -30.81 31.82 9.02
N PRO A 667 -30.98 33.09 9.46
CA PRO A 667 -30.61 34.23 8.63
C PRO A 667 -29.08 34.20 8.41
N THR A 668 -28.67 34.14 7.16
CA THR A 668 -27.28 34.38 6.76
C THR A 668 -27.08 35.85 6.45
N LYS A 669 -25.85 36.39 6.60
CA LYS A 669 -25.53 37.79 6.28
C LYS A 669 -25.88 38.16 4.83
N ASP A 670 -26.03 37.18 3.94
CA ASP A 670 -26.36 37.34 2.52
C ASP A 670 -27.88 37.34 2.24
N THR A 671 -28.74 37.17 3.25
CA THR A 671 -30.22 37.18 3.11
C THR A 671 -30.84 38.54 3.29
N ILE A 672 -30.07 39.61 3.30
CA ILE A 672 -30.60 40.99 3.30
C ILE A 672 -30.72 41.43 1.85
N TRP A 673 -31.86 41.09 1.22
CA TRP A 673 -32.42 41.77 0.05
C TRP A 673 -33.81 42.31 0.39
#